data_7f0bcd28092290b6c4af317516c1f5c0
#
_entry.id   7f0bcd28092290b6c4af317516c1f5c0
#
_cell.length_a   1.000
_cell.length_b   1.000
_cell.length_c   1.000
_cell.angle_alpha   90.00
_cell.angle_beta   90.00
_cell.angle_gamma   90.00
#
_symmetry.space_group_name_H-M   'P 1'
#
loop_
_entity.id
_entity.type
_entity.pdbx_description
1 polymer ?
#
loop_
_entity_poly.entity_id
_entity_poly.type
_entity_poly.pdbx_seq_one_letter_code
_entity_poly.pdbx_strand_id
1 'polypeptide(L)'
;SHQLLWGVAATDVEYDWKGRLVVSDFITGWESHQAGRLVTLEAGKMMKPDAVAPVAALINGGIAKASSAELAALLAHADQRVRLRAQIELTRRPDAADRFSTATQSAHALERVHGIWGLGILARRGAAIAPGGAWKGPTPMASLEARTAAARRLVPLLAHADAEVRAQAVRALEEAPLKGNDLPLGKLILDPSPRVRSFAAIAAARLGADKYLPEVLTMLKENADADPVLRHAGSFAIDHLCKDAAAFDAVAKDDSASVRLAAVIALRRRNDASASRFVKDKSPLVADEAIRAVHDLGLEGGRPAVAALIDDLGSREWTTFMLRRLTHSAFRLGGEANAARVVAIAADAKLPAEARAEALRLLALWANPYPVDQSTGHWAPLPARDAKELRASLSAALPTLLQGDSDILRASLELVEQYKLEVASLSNDLLAGLVGNAKLSGSARAKALELWLERKPADLASVAGKFAKDKQDEVAMVAIGALAQLNPAQGLIELSQSAKAGSAARRQGAWKALAKLTAPGVDTLFVESLKTLEQAKGVSPAAIELLEASAQRSEPSVKEALAATQKAIASGDGKLAKWMPALEGGDAKNGLALFTALPAGQCLRCHRASDDAHAAGGEAGPNLAGVAKRGDRRYLLESVVNAGAVVVSGYGTVNLELANGGALVGTLIKEEKEHVDVDVAGNRWRVARKDIKAMSAPVSGMPAMDALALNEVRDIVAWLATLDKAPKKAKPAEPKPLDIATIKPVAAVAVANVDPAVLAAGKQAFMTCMACHGANGEGTVI
;
A
#
# COMPACT_ATOMS: atom_id res chain seq x y z
N SER A 1 -13.20 -6.68 -18.84
CA SER A 1 -12.14 -7.69 -18.69
C SER A 1 -12.71 -8.92 -18.00
N HIS A 2 -12.29 -10.11 -18.44
CA HIS A 2 -12.66 -11.37 -17.80
C HIS A 2 -11.39 -11.99 -17.23
N GLN A 3 -11.46 -12.45 -15.98
CA GLN A 3 -10.37 -13.19 -15.36
C GLN A 3 -10.43 -14.65 -15.82
N LEU A 4 -9.33 -15.17 -16.36
CA LEU A 4 -9.24 -16.52 -16.90
C LEU A 4 -8.62 -17.53 -15.93
N LEU A 5 -7.77 -17.07 -15.02
CA LEU A 5 -7.05 -17.89 -14.04
C LEU A 5 -7.11 -17.27 -12.66
N TRP A 6 -7.16 -18.12 -11.63
CA TRP A 6 -7.08 -17.78 -10.21
C TRP A 6 -5.98 -18.61 -9.54
N GLY A 7 -5.43 -18.12 -8.45
CA GLY A 7 -4.39 -18.82 -7.69
C GLY A 7 -3.08 -19.00 -8.47
N VAL A 8 -2.81 -18.06 -9.39
CA VAL A 8 -1.59 -18.02 -10.18
C VAL A 8 -0.93 -16.67 -9.98
N ALA A 9 0.30 -16.66 -9.47
CA ALA A 9 1.16 -15.47 -9.46
C ALA A 9 1.85 -15.36 -10.82
N ALA A 10 1.05 -14.99 -11.85
CA ALA A 10 1.50 -14.95 -13.24
C ALA A 10 2.62 -13.92 -13.42
N THR A 11 3.77 -14.35 -13.91
CA THR A 11 4.90 -13.49 -14.27
C THR A 11 4.99 -13.21 -15.74
N ASP A 12 4.51 -14.15 -16.58
CA ASP A 12 4.48 -14.00 -18.03
C ASP A 12 3.43 -14.93 -18.65
N VAL A 13 3.03 -14.62 -19.89
CA VAL A 13 2.06 -15.40 -20.66
C VAL A 13 2.44 -15.40 -22.14
N GLU A 14 2.45 -16.58 -22.74
CA GLU A 14 2.79 -16.74 -24.16
C GLU A 14 1.99 -17.89 -24.79
N TYR A 15 1.79 -17.87 -26.10
CA TYR A 15 1.22 -18.98 -26.84
C TYR A 15 2.29 -19.98 -27.24
N ASP A 16 2.07 -21.25 -26.96
CA ASP A 16 2.94 -22.32 -27.48
C ASP A 16 2.67 -22.59 -28.97
N TRP A 17 3.49 -23.47 -29.56
CA TRP A 17 3.39 -23.85 -30.96
C TRP A 17 2.10 -24.64 -31.31
N LYS A 18 1.38 -25.14 -30.32
CA LYS A 18 0.04 -25.75 -30.49
C LYS A 18 -1.10 -24.73 -30.31
N GLY A 19 -0.80 -23.46 -30.07
CA GLY A 19 -1.77 -22.42 -29.85
C GLY A 19 -2.40 -22.45 -28.46
N ARG A 20 -1.79 -23.16 -27.48
CA ARG A 20 -2.19 -23.19 -26.09
C ARG A 20 -1.57 -21.99 -25.38
N LEU A 21 -2.33 -21.39 -24.47
CA LEU A 21 -1.80 -20.32 -23.62
C LEU A 21 -0.98 -20.94 -22.48
N VAL A 22 0.28 -20.59 -22.38
CA VAL A 22 1.19 -21.02 -21.31
C VAL A 22 1.45 -19.83 -20.42
N VAL A 23 1.23 -20.01 -19.12
CA VAL A 23 1.42 -18.99 -18.09
C VAL A 23 2.51 -19.45 -17.15
N SER A 24 3.53 -18.64 -16.96
CA SER A 24 4.54 -18.87 -15.92
C SER A 24 4.01 -18.38 -14.59
N ASP A 25 4.15 -19.20 -13.56
CA ASP A 25 3.62 -18.94 -12.22
C ASP A 25 4.75 -18.97 -11.19
N PHE A 26 4.89 -17.89 -10.44
CA PHE A 26 5.87 -17.73 -9.38
C PHE A 26 5.49 -18.47 -8.07
N ILE A 27 4.28 -19.03 -7.99
CA ILE A 27 3.68 -19.82 -6.91
C ILE A 27 3.52 -19.03 -5.60
N THR A 28 4.61 -18.56 -4.99
CA THR A 28 4.64 -18.09 -3.60
C THR A 28 4.94 -16.61 -3.41
N GLY A 29 4.91 -15.81 -4.46
CA GLY A 29 5.19 -14.38 -4.36
C GLY A 29 6.68 -14.08 -4.12
N TRP A 30 7.00 -13.24 -3.13
CA TRP A 30 8.37 -12.72 -2.94
C TRP A 30 9.35 -13.67 -2.22
N GLU A 31 8.90 -14.80 -1.73
CA GLU A 31 9.76 -15.79 -1.10
C GLU A 31 10.35 -16.74 -2.14
N SER A 32 11.68 -16.89 -2.13
CA SER A 32 12.38 -17.79 -3.04
C SER A 32 12.35 -19.22 -2.53
N HIS A 33 11.41 -20.01 -3.01
CA HIS A 33 11.32 -21.44 -2.70
C HIS A 33 11.99 -22.33 -3.76
N GLN A 34 12.70 -21.74 -4.72
CA GLN A 34 13.30 -22.45 -5.88
C GLN A 34 12.27 -23.31 -6.64
N ALA A 35 11.01 -22.93 -6.58
CA ALA A 35 9.90 -23.61 -7.21
C ALA A 35 9.15 -22.64 -8.14
N GLY A 36 8.72 -23.14 -9.27
CA GLY A 36 7.87 -22.45 -10.23
C GLY A 36 7.07 -23.48 -11.00
N ARG A 37 6.01 -23.05 -11.64
CA ARG A 37 5.25 -23.94 -12.54
C ARG A 37 4.84 -23.23 -13.84
N LEU A 38 4.57 -24.03 -14.85
CA LEU A 38 3.95 -23.57 -16.09
C LEU A 38 2.53 -24.13 -16.15
N VAL A 39 1.56 -23.24 -16.22
CA VAL A 39 0.14 -23.58 -16.37
C VAL A 39 -0.20 -23.46 -17.85
N THR A 40 -0.82 -24.50 -18.41
CA THR A 40 -1.22 -24.51 -19.83
C THR A 40 -2.74 -24.51 -19.93
N LEU A 41 -3.30 -23.56 -20.69
CA LEU A 41 -4.72 -23.47 -21.00
C LEU A 41 -4.96 -23.91 -22.45
N GLU A 42 -5.91 -24.79 -22.64
CA GLU A 42 -6.34 -25.26 -23.97
C GLU A 42 -7.75 -24.75 -24.27
N ALA A 43 -7.93 -24.22 -25.48
CA ALA A 43 -9.24 -23.73 -25.93
C ALA A 43 -10.23 -24.85 -26.32
N GLY A 44 -9.86 -26.12 -26.15
CA GLY A 44 -10.69 -27.26 -26.43
C GLY A 44 -11.24 -27.26 -27.87
N LYS A 45 -12.56 -27.33 -28.01
CA LYS A 45 -13.23 -27.34 -29.32
C LYS A 45 -13.09 -26.06 -30.16
N MET A 46 -12.61 -24.96 -29.56
CA MET A 46 -12.36 -23.70 -30.30
C MET A 46 -11.03 -23.72 -31.06
N MET A 47 -10.13 -24.64 -30.77
CA MET A 47 -8.90 -24.83 -31.53
C MET A 47 -9.21 -25.44 -32.91
N LYS A 48 -8.64 -24.84 -33.97
CA LYS A 48 -8.74 -25.35 -35.35
C LYS A 48 -7.44 -26.09 -35.70
N PRO A 49 -7.38 -27.42 -35.64
CA PRO A 49 -6.16 -28.19 -35.85
C PRO A 49 -5.48 -27.86 -37.21
N ASP A 50 -6.27 -27.64 -38.25
CA ASP A 50 -5.77 -27.34 -39.59
C ASP A 50 -5.07 -25.97 -39.69
N ALA A 51 -5.42 -25.01 -38.80
CA ALA A 51 -4.73 -23.73 -38.74
C ALA A 51 -3.45 -23.82 -37.87
N VAL A 52 -3.41 -24.73 -36.92
CA VAL A 52 -2.30 -24.87 -35.94
C VAL A 52 -1.14 -25.70 -36.58
N ALA A 53 -1.43 -26.77 -37.29
CA ALA A 53 -0.42 -27.70 -37.78
C ALA A 53 0.65 -27.04 -38.72
N PRO A 54 0.28 -26.17 -39.67
CA PRO A 54 1.28 -25.49 -40.53
C PRO A 54 2.17 -24.54 -39.69
N VAL A 55 1.60 -23.80 -38.76
CA VAL A 55 2.34 -22.89 -37.86
C VAL A 55 3.30 -23.69 -36.98
N ALA A 56 2.83 -24.80 -36.41
CA ALA A 56 3.65 -25.71 -35.60
C ALA A 56 4.85 -26.25 -36.38
N ALA A 57 4.65 -26.67 -37.64
CA ALA A 57 5.72 -27.20 -38.53
C ALA A 57 6.79 -26.11 -38.79
N LEU A 58 6.38 -24.89 -39.08
CA LEU A 58 7.31 -23.76 -39.25
C LEU A 58 8.10 -23.47 -38.00
N ILE A 59 7.42 -23.38 -36.83
CA ILE A 59 8.06 -23.04 -35.56
C ILE A 59 9.01 -24.16 -35.08
N ASN A 60 8.66 -25.43 -35.31
CA ASN A 60 9.46 -26.61 -34.90
C ASN A 60 10.61 -26.97 -35.86
N GLY A 61 11.25 -25.97 -36.45
CA GLY A 61 12.46 -26.16 -37.24
C GLY A 61 12.32 -25.85 -38.71
N GLY A 62 11.12 -25.60 -39.23
CA GLY A 62 10.90 -25.20 -40.61
C GLY A 62 11.57 -23.87 -40.97
N ILE A 63 11.45 -22.88 -40.11
CA ILE A 63 12.03 -21.52 -40.26
C ILE A 63 13.56 -21.57 -40.37
N ALA A 64 14.24 -22.36 -39.55
CA ALA A 64 15.71 -22.47 -39.62
C ALA A 64 16.24 -23.10 -40.91
N LYS A 65 15.43 -23.91 -41.58
CA LYS A 65 15.77 -24.60 -42.84
C LYS A 65 15.35 -23.82 -44.09
N ALA A 66 14.53 -22.80 -43.93
CA ALA A 66 14.00 -22.00 -45.02
C ALA A 66 15.09 -21.18 -45.72
N SER A 67 14.99 -21.04 -47.01
CA SER A 67 15.84 -20.15 -47.83
C SER A 67 15.55 -18.68 -47.52
N SER A 68 16.45 -17.76 -47.87
CA SER A 68 16.23 -16.32 -47.70
C SER A 68 14.97 -15.82 -48.40
N ALA A 69 14.60 -16.42 -49.54
CA ALA A 69 13.39 -16.04 -50.26
C ALA A 69 12.12 -16.48 -49.53
N GLU A 70 12.10 -17.70 -48.99
CA GLU A 70 11.00 -18.22 -48.18
C GLU A 70 10.86 -17.43 -46.87
N LEU A 71 11.98 -17.11 -46.19
CA LEU A 71 11.97 -16.28 -44.99
C LEU A 71 11.38 -14.88 -45.27
N ALA A 72 11.75 -14.26 -46.38
CA ALA A 72 11.19 -12.98 -46.80
C ALA A 72 9.67 -13.05 -47.01
N ALA A 73 9.17 -14.11 -47.70
CA ALA A 73 7.74 -14.33 -47.88
C ALA A 73 6.99 -14.53 -46.56
N LEU A 74 7.62 -15.16 -45.55
CA LEU A 74 7.05 -15.34 -44.21
C LEU A 74 6.91 -14.05 -43.40
N LEU A 75 7.50 -12.93 -43.81
CA LEU A 75 7.30 -11.63 -43.17
C LEU A 75 5.87 -11.10 -43.32
N ALA A 76 5.10 -11.62 -44.30
CA ALA A 76 3.68 -11.34 -44.50
C ALA A 76 2.74 -12.37 -43.84
N HIS A 77 3.26 -13.39 -43.17
CA HIS A 77 2.48 -14.50 -42.62
C HIS A 77 1.44 -13.99 -41.61
N ALA A 78 0.26 -14.63 -41.54
CA ALA A 78 -0.81 -14.23 -40.63
C ALA A 78 -0.42 -14.33 -39.15
N ASP A 79 0.35 -15.37 -38.75
CA ASP A 79 0.82 -15.58 -37.39
C ASP A 79 2.03 -14.70 -37.07
N GLN A 80 1.91 -13.88 -36.04
CA GLN A 80 2.99 -12.95 -35.59
C GLN A 80 4.27 -13.69 -35.19
N ARG A 81 4.17 -14.87 -34.59
CA ARG A 81 5.32 -15.66 -34.15
C ARG A 81 6.15 -16.15 -35.32
N VAL A 82 5.48 -16.51 -36.41
CA VAL A 82 6.14 -16.90 -37.66
C VAL A 82 6.85 -15.71 -38.26
N ARG A 83 6.16 -14.54 -38.39
CA ARG A 83 6.79 -13.31 -38.90
C ARG A 83 8.03 -12.92 -38.12
N LEU A 84 7.93 -12.90 -36.77
CA LEU A 84 9.04 -12.49 -35.89
C LEU A 84 10.24 -13.45 -36.00
N ARG A 85 9.97 -14.77 -36.00
CA ARG A 85 11.04 -15.77 -36.15
C ARG A 85 11.67 -15.73 -37.54
N ALA A 86 10.90 -15.55 -38.59
CA ALA A 86 11.40 -15.36 -39.94
C ALA A 86 12.27 -14.11 -40.05
N GLN A 87 11.84 -12.98 -39.45
CA GLN A 87 12.63 -11.76 -39.37
C GLN A 87 13.98 -12.01 -38.69
N ILE A 88 13.98 -12.64 -37.50
CA ILE A 88 15.21 -12.93 -36.75
C ILE A 88 16.12 -13.84 -37.52
N GLU A 89 15.59 -14.94 -38.13
CA GLU A 89 16.39 -15.86 -38.88
C GLU A 89 16.95 -15.21 -40.15
N LEU A 90 16.17 -14.37 -40.85
CA LEU A 90 16.62 -13.66 -42.04
C LEU A 90 17.80 -12.70 -41.70
N THR A 91 17.88 -12.11 -40.50
CA THR A 91 19.05 -11.28 -40.13
C THR A 91 20.37 -12.04 -40.14
N ARG A 92 20.33 -13.37 -40.17
CA ARG A 92 21.52 -14.25 -40.22
C ARG A 92 21.97 -14.57 -41.62
N ARG A 93 21.25 -14.09 -42.65
CA ARG A 93 21.51 -14.38 -44.03
C ARG A 93 22.38 -13.31 -44.69
N PRO A 94 23.28 -13.65 -45.63
CA PRO A 94 24.17 -12.69 -46.26
C PRO A 94 23.43 -11.63 -47.11
N ASP A 95 22.25 -11.99 -47.66
CA ASP A 95 21.40 -11.12 -48.46
C ASP A 95 20.28 -10.43 -47.64
N ALA A 96 20.35 -10.46 -46.30
CA ALA A 96 19.33 -9.96 -45.43
C ALA A 96 18.96 -8.49 -45.67
N ALA A 97 19.99 -7.62 -45.85
CA ALA A 97 19.76 -6.21 -46.07
C ALA A 97 18.95 -5.91 -47.33
N ASP A 98 19.18 -6.67 -48.40
CA ASP A 98 18.44 -6.52 -49.66
C ASP A 98 17.02 -7.04 -49.53
N ARG A 99 16.82 -8.21 -48.87
CA ARG A 99 15.50 -8.78 -48.62
C ARG A 99 14.65 -7.85 -47.74
N PHE A 100 15.20 -7.31 -46.66
CA PHE A 100 14.47 -6.36 -45.84
C PHE A 100 14.19 -5.05 -46.59
N SER A 101 15.12 -4.54 -47.40
CA SER A 101 14.86 -3.37 -48.25
C SER A 101 13.68 -3.61 -49.20
N THR A 102 13.62 -4.79 -49.87
CA THR A 102 12.49 -5.14 -50.70
C THR A 102 11.19 -5.20 -49.90
N ALA A 103 11.21 -5.82 -48.71
CA ALA A 103 10.05 -5.90 -47.83
C ALA A 103 9.53 -4.52 -47.43
N THR A 104 10.38 -3.48 -47.24
CA THR A 104 9.93 -2.13 -46.95
C THR A 104 9.08 -1.49 -48.05
N GLN A 105 9.12 -1.99 -49.25
CA GLN A 105 8.34 -1.50 -50.40
C GLN A 105 7.07 -2.33 -50.67
N SER A 106 6.80 -3.35 -49.86
CA SER A 106 5.64 -4.23 -50.02
C SER A 106 4.32 -3.46 -49.86
N ALA A 107 3.30 -3.86 -50.63
CA ALA A 107 1.92 -3.40 -50.41
C ALA A 107 1.35 -3.89 -49.08
N HIS A 108 1.90 -4.97 -48.49
CA HIS A 108 1.44 -5.56 -47.25
C HIS A 108 2.05 -4.83 -46.06
N ALA A 109 1.21 -4.18 -45.24
CA ALA A 109 1.66 -3.31 -44.15
C ALA A 109 2.57 -4.02 -43.12
N LEU A 110 2.24 -5.27 -42.74
CA LEU A 110 3.04 -6.01 -41.73
C LEU A 110 4.41 -6.38 -42.29
N GLU A 111 4.48 -6.77 -43.58
CA GLU A 111 5.75 -7.05 -44.24
C GLU A 111 6.65 -5.81 -44.27
N ARG A 112 6.08 -4.62 -44.59
CA ARG A 112 6.82 -3.35 -44.52
C ARG A 112 7.42 -3.12 -43.16
N VAL A 113 6.62 -3.28 -42.09
CA VAL A 113 7.06 -3.08 -40.70
C VAL A 113 8.18 -4.07 -40.35
N HIS A 114 8.05 -5.35 -40.71
CA HIS A 114 9.09 -6.34 -40.42
C HIS A 114 10.37 -6.06 -41.25
N GLY A 115 10.25 -5.52 -42.48
CA GLY A 115 11.38 -5.03 -43.28
C GLY A 115 12.13 -3.88 -42.56
N ILE A 116 11.40 -2.88 -42.06
CA ILE A 116 11.97 -1.75 -41.30
C ILE A 116 12.72 -2.24 -40.05
N TRP A 117 12.07 -3.10 -39.26
CA TRP A 117 12.69 -3.63 -38.05
C TRP A 117 13.86 -4.58 -38.36
N GLY A 118 13.80 -5.35 -39.42
CA GLY A 118 14.94 -6.14 -39.89
C GLY A 118 16.16 -5.29 -40.21
N LEU A 119 16.00 -4.20 -40.96
CA LEU A 119 17.05 -3.23 -41.21
C LEU A 119 17.54 -2.55 -39.94
N GLY A 120 16.63 -2.24 -39.01
CA GLY A 120 16.96 -1.68 -37.70
C GLY A 120 17.83 -2.63 -36.85
N ILE A 121 17.55 -3.94 -36.87
CA ILE A 121 18.40 -4.92 -36.20
C ILE A 121 19.78 -4.96 -36.83
N LEU A 122 19.88 -4.97 -38.15
CA LEU A 122 21.16 -4.95 -38.86
C LEU A 122 21.93 -3.66 -38.57
N ALA A 123 21.26 -2.52 -38.47
CA ALA A 123 21.89 -1.23 -38.13
C ALA A 123 22.46 -1.18 -36.71
N ARG A 124 21.78 -1.81 -35.75
CA ARG A 124 22.24 -1.87 -34.36
C ARG A 124 23.34 -2.89 -34.13
N ARG A 125 23.19 -4.08 -34.65
CA ARG A 125 24.07 -5.23 -34.36
C ARG A 125 24.92 -5.67 -35.54
N GLY A 126 24.47 -5.41 -36.75
CA GLY A 126 25.00 -6.00 -37.96
C GLY A 126 24.48 -7.42 -38.25
N ALA A 127 24.99 -8.04 -39.29
CA ALA A 127 24.69 -9.42 -39.61
C ALA A 127 25.13 -10.32 -38.45
N ALA A 128 24.17 -11.07 -37.91
CA ALA A 128 24.44 -11.94 -36.80
C ALA A 128 24.79 -13.34 -37.29
N ILE A 129 25.49 -14.08 -36.53
CA ILE A 129 25.74 -15.53 -36.43
C ILE A 129 25.43 -16.36 -37.69
N ALA A 130 26.35 -17.25 -38.04
CA ALA A 130 26.17 -18.25 -39.10
C ALA A 130 24.83 -18.99 -39.01
N PRO A 131 24.17 -19.28 -40.14
CA PRO A 131 22.92 -20.03 -40.20
C PRO A 131 23.02 -21.37 -39.47
N GLY A 132 22.00 -21.69 -38.64
CA GLY A 132 21.89 -22.98 -37.94
C GLY A 132 22.79 -23.17 -36.72
N GLY A 133 23.58 -22.17 -36.33
CA GLY A 133 24.41 -22.23 -35.12
C GLY A 133 23.60 -22.01 -33.84
N ALA A 134 23.74 -22.90 -32.84
CA ALA A 134 23.29 -22.60 -31.46
C ALA A 134 24.04 -21.36 -30.97
N TRP A 135 23.30 -20.43 -30.36
CA TRP A 135 23.90 -19.23 -29.76
C TRP A 135 24.86 -19.63 -28.62
N LYS A 136 26.15 -19.31 -28.79
CA LYS A 136 27.20 -19.64 -27.82
C LYS A 136 27.87 -18.36 -27.26
N GLY A 137 27.11 -17.37 -26.90
CA GLY A 137 27.64 -16.14 -26.32
C GLY A 137 27.23 -14.88 -27.08
N PRO A 138 27.75 -13.67 -26.68
CA PRO A 138 27.40 -12.43 -27.34
C PRO A 138 27.76 -12.48 -28.83
N THR A 139 26.79 -12.16 -29.67
CA THR A 139 26.97 -12.08 -31.14
C THR A 139 28.04 -11.02 -31.45
N PRO A 140 29.07 -11.32 -32.22
CA PRO A 140 30.00 -10.29 -32.66
C PRO A 140 29.25 -9.18 -33.42
N MET A 141 29.53 -7.94 -33.09
CA MET A 141 28.98 -6.80 -33.83
C MET A 141 29.59 -6.80 -35.24
N ALA A 142 28.76 -6.59 -36.25
CA ALA A 142 29.23 -6.34 -37.60
C ALA A 142 30.06 -5.04 -37.67
N SER A 143 30.83 -4.87 -38.74
CA SER A 143 31.59 -3.68 -38.98
C SER A 143 30.70 -2.42 -38.91
N LEU A 144 31.27 -1.31 -38.49
CA LEU A 144 30.56 -0.02 -38.44
C LEU A 144 30.04 0.36 -39.84
N GLU A 145 30.79 0.03 -40.88
CA GLU A 145 30.42 0.28 -42.29
C GLU A 145 29.14 -0.50 -42.67
N ALA A 146 29.08 -1.80 -42.39
CA ALA A 146 27.90 -2.64 -42.69
C ALA A 146 26.66 -2.16 -41.91
N ARG A 147 26.82 -1.78 -40.64
CA ARG A 147 25.75 -1.25 -39.83
C ARG A 147 25.23 0.09 -40.35
N THR A 148 26.15 0.98 -40.72
CA THR A 148 25.84 2.26 -41.35
C THR A 148 25.13 2.12 -42.68
N ALA A 149 25.55 1.16 -43.51
CA ALA A 149 24.89 0.86 -44.77
C ALA A 149 23.45 0.37 -44.59
N ALA A 150 23.20 -0.50 -43.60
CA ALA A 150 21.84 -0.92 -43.24
C ALA A 150 20.97 0.25 -42.76
N ALA A 151 21.51 1.10 -41.90
CA ALA A 151 20.83 2.29 -41.39
C ALA A 151 20.46 3.27 -42.52
N ARG A 152 21.33 3.51 -43.47
CA ARG A 152 21.08 4.40 -44.63
C ARG A 152 19.90 3.95 -45.48
N ARG A 153 19.60 2.65 -45.52
CA ARG A 153 18.42 2.14 -46.26
C ARG A 153 17.08 2.53 -45.63
N LEU A 154 17.09 2.92 -44.33
CA LEU A 154 15.89 3.40 -43.65
C LEU A 154 15.65 4.89 -43.89
N VAL A 155 16.66 5.67 -44.24
CA VAL A 155 16.56 7.15 -44.33
C VAL A 155 15.49 7.61 -45.33
N PRO A 156 15.34 7.01 -46.54
CA PRO A 156 14.25 7.39 -47.47
C PRO A 156 12.85 7.21 -46.91
N LEU A 157 12.66 6.26 -45.97
CA LEU A 157 11.36 5.97 -45.36
C LEU A 157 10.91 7.07 -44.39
N LEU A 158 11.80 7.95 -44.00
CA LEU A 158 11.48 9.14 -43.16
C LEU A 158 10.58 10.15 -43.89
N ALA A 159 10.49 10.08 -45.21
CA ALA A 159 9.60 10.91 -46.02
C ALA A 159 8.40 10.11 -46.60
N HIS A 160 8.15 8.89 -46.14
CA HIS A 160 7.07 8.05 -46.63
C HIS A 160 5.69 8.67 -46.36
N ALA A 161 4.72 8.48 -47.27
CA ALA A 161 3.36 9.03 -47.14
C ALA A 161 2.62 8.48 -45.91
N ASP A 162 2.80 7.20 -45.60
CA ASP A 162 2.21 6.53 -44.43
C ASP A 162 2.95 6.97 -43.12
N ALA A 163 2.23 7.57 -42.18
CA ALA A 163 2.78 8.01 -40.91
C ALA A 163 3.35 6.87 -40.07
N GLU A 164 2.76 5.66 -40.14
CA GLU A 164 3.29 4.53 -39.37
C GLU A 164 4.65 4.09 -39.91
N VAL A 165 4.85 4.11 -41.24
CA VAL A 165 6.15 3.82 -41.84
C VAL A 165 7.20 4.84 -41.40
N ARG A 166 6.85 6.15 -41.39
CA ARG A 166 7.77 7.18 -40.86
C ARG A 166 8.09 6.94 -39.39
N ALA A 167 7.08 6.66 -38.57
CA ALA A 167 7.27 6.39 -37.15
C ALA A 167 8.20 5.21 -36.88
N GLN A 168 7.96 4.08 -37.58
CA GLN A 168 8.77 2.88 -37.39
C GLN A 168 10.20 3.09 -37.92
N ALA A 169 10.38 3.81 -39.03
CA ALA A 169 11.72 4.13 -39.58
C ALA A 169 12.52 5.01 -38.61
N VAL A 170 11.92 6.06 -38.02
CA VAL A 170 12.55 6.89 -37.01
C VAL A 170 12.98 6.04 -35.80
N ARG A 171 12.05 5.21 -35.27
CA ARG A 171 12.33 4.34 -34.13
C ARG A 171 13.43 3.33 -34.43
N ALA A 172 13.50 2.78 -35.63
CA ALA A 172 14.56 1.88 -36.04
C ALA A 172 15.92 2.55 -36.13
N LEU A 173 15.95 3.86 -36.39
CA LEU A 173 17.18 4.67 -36.52
C LEU A 173 17.69 5.25 -35.20
N GLU A 174 16.91 5.31 -34.13
CA GLU A 174 17.26 6.00 -32.87
C GLU A 174 18.53 5.47 -32.18
N GLU A 175 18.96 4.25 -32.51
CA GLU A 175 20.16 3.59 -31.98
C GLU A 175 21.14 3.22 -33.13
N ALA A 176 20.93 3.73 -34.33
CA ALA A 176 21.77 3.44 -35.47
C ALA A 176 23.08 4.27 -35.40
N PRO A 177 24.18 3.78 -36.01
CA PRO A 177 25.45 4.48 -36.03
C PRO A 177 25.46 5.61 -37.10
N LEU A 178 24.49 6.51 -36.98
CA LEU A 178 24.35 7.72 -37.80
C LEU A 178 24.47 8.97 -36.94
N LYS A 179 24.98 10.04 -37.54
CA LYS A 179 24.95 11.36 -36.86
C LYS A 179 23.53 11.92 -36.96
N GLY A 180 22.91 12.19 -35.85
CA GLY A 180 21.52 12.68 -35.80
C GLY A 180 21.35 14.03 -36.54
N ASN A 181 22.37 14.86 -36.53
CA ASN A 181 22.39 16.13 -37.25
C ASN A 181 22.34 15.96 -38.80
N ASP A 182 22.67 14.79 -39.34
CA ASP A 182 22.62 14.50 -40.78
C ASP A 182 21.24 13.96 -41.22
N LEU A 183 20.36 13.65 -40.27
CA LEU A 183 19.01 13.15 -40.52
C LEU A 183 17.98 14.30 -40.55
N PRO A 184 16.89 14.21 -41.34
CA PRO A 184 15.87 15.27 -41.45
C PRO A 184 14.88 15.26 -40.28
N LEU A 185 15.36 15.13 -39.02
CA LEU A 185 14.52 14.94 -37.84
C LEU A 185 13.63 16.16 -37.53
N GLY A 186 14.05 17.39 -37.88
CA GLY A 186 13.27 18.59 -37.60
C GLY A 186 11.88 18.53 -38.22
N LYS A 187 11.75 18.07 -39.48
CA LYS A 187 10.44 17.89 -40.12
C LYS A 187 9.58 16.84 -39.44
N LEU A 188 10.21 15.81 -38.87
CA LEU A 188 9.50 14.71 -38.19
C LEU A 188 9.11 15.07 -36.76
N ILE A 189 9.88 15.93 -36.09
CA ILE A 189 9.50 16.49 -34.78
C ILE A 189 8.25 17.36 -34.90
N LEU A 190 8.01 17.95 -36.07
CA LEU A 190 6.84 18.75 -36.40
C LEU A 190 5.83 18.03 -37.32
N ASP A 191 5.92 16.69 -37.41
CA ASP A 191 5.02 15.87 -38.25
C ASP A 191 3.57 16.02 -37.81
N PRO A 192 2.58 15.96 -38.73
CA PRO A 192 1.18 15.94 -38.37
C PRO A 192 0.78 14.82 -37.38
N SER A 193 1.47 13.67 -37.42
CA SER A 193 1.23 12.53 -36.53
C SER A 193 1.94 12.72 -35.19
N PRO A 194 1.22 12.74 -34.05
CA PRO A 194 1.85 12.79 -32.70
C PRO A 194 2.83 11.65 -32.45
N ARG A 195 2.55 10.49 -32.99
CA ARG A 195 3.42 9.30 -32.87
C ARG A 195 4.76 9.49 -33.55
N VAL A 196 4.76 10.11 -34.75
CA VAL A 196 6.00 10.43 -35.46
C VAL A 196 6.80 11.50 -34.67
N ARG A 197 6.10 12.55 -34.22
CA ARG A 197 6.73 13.62 -33.41
C ARG A 197 7.43 13.06 -32.17
N SER A 198 6.74 12.19 -31.44
CA SER A 198 7.30 11.57 -30.23
C SER A 198 8.58 10.78 -30.51
N PHE A 199 8.57 9.89 -31.50
CA PHE A 199 9.74 9.10 -31.84
C PHE A 199 10.87 9.94 -32.41
N ALA A 200 10.55 10.99 -33.19
CA ALA A 200 11.57 11.89 -33.74
C ALA A 200 12.29 12.71 -32.67
N ALA A 201 11.57 13.20 -31.66
CA ALA A 201 12.17 13.90 -30.53
C ALA A 201 13.10 12.98 -29.71
N ILE A 202 12.67 11.73 -29.47
CA ILE A 202 13.50 10.73 -28.79
C ILE A 202 14.72 10.36 -29.63
N ALA A 203 14.56 10.18 -30.96
CA ALA A 203 15.66 9.91 -31.84
C ALA A 203 16.68 11.06 -31.91
N ALA A 204 16.22 12.31 -31.93
CA ALA A 204 17.09 13.50 -31.85
C ALA A 204 17.93 13.47 -30.56
N ALA A 205 17.30 13.16 -29.43
CA ALA A 205 17.96 13.02 -28.15
C ALA A 205 19.04 11.94 -28.15
N ARG A 206 18.70 10.71 -28.56
CA ARG A 206 19.62 9.56 -28.54
C ARG A 206 20.78 9.69 -29.53
N LEU A 207 20.55 10.34 -30.66
CA LEU A 207 21.55 10.55 -31.69
C LEU A 207 22.34 11.87 -31.48
N GLY A 208 22.09 12.61 -30.42
CA GLY A 208 22.78 13.86 -30.10
C GLY A 208 22.56 14.96 -31.14
N ALA A 209 21.35 15.02 -31.71
CA ALA A 209 20.99 15.98 -32.77
C ALA A 209 20.60 17.35 -32.19
N ASP A 210 21.52 18.02 -31.52
CA ASP A 210 21.33 19.26 -30.77
C ASP A 210 20.81 20.44 -31.60
N LYS A 211 21.07 20.48 -32.90
CA LYS A 211 20.53 21.52 -33.80
C LYS A 211 18.98 21.51 -33.86
N TYR A 212 18.32 20.43 -33.47
CA TYR A 212 16.85 20.29 -33.47
C TYR A 212 16.18 20.66 -32.14
N LEU A 213 16.92 21.19 -31.19
CA LEU A 213 16.31 21.69 -29.94
C LEU A 213 15.20 22.74 -30.22
N PRO A 214 15.33 23.69 -31.18
CA PRO A 214 14.25 24.64 -31.47
C PRO A 214 12.92 23.96 -31.90
N GLU A 215 12.99 22.91 -32.70
CA GLU A 215 11.80 22.17 -33.15
C GLU A 215 11.18 21.36 -32.00
N VAL A 216 11.99 20.83 -31.07
CA VAL A 216 11.50 20.17 -29.85
C VAL A 216 10.74 21.19 -28.97
N LEU A 217 11.26 22.41 -28.80
CA LEU A 217 10.58 23.47 -28.07
C LEU A 217 9.27 23.88 -28.76
N THR A 218 9.27 23.98 -30.10
CA THR A 218 8.06 24.26 -30.89
C THR A 218 7.01 23.16 -30.69
N MET A 219 7.40 21.90 -30.77
CA MET A 219 6.52 20.75 -30.49
C MET A 219 5.89 20.81 -29.10
N LEU A 220 6.67 21.17 -28.07
CA LEU A 220 6.16 21.32 -26.70
C LEU A 220 5.18 22.49 -26.56
N LYS A 221 5.46 23.62 -27.25
CA LYS A 221 4.55 24.80 -27.29
C LYS A 221 3.21 24.43 -27.91
N GLU A 222 3.24 23.80 -29.09
CA GLU A 222 2.03 23.35 -29.80
C GLU A 222 1.26 22.31 -29.01
N ASN A 223 1.94 21.40 -28.34
CA ASN A 223 1.33 20.40 -27.49
C ASN A 223 0.57 21.02 -26.29
N ALA A 224 1.02 22.15 -25.78
CA ALA A 224 0.42 22.83 -24.63
C ALA A 224 0.09 21.89 -23.45
N ASP A 225 0.88 20.86 -23.25
CA ASP A 225 0.74 19.78 -22.24
C ASP A 225 -0.51 18.86 -22.42
N ALA A 226 -1.17 18.91 -23.59
CA ALA A 226 -2.36 18.10 -23.85
C ALA A 226 -2.05 16.59 -24.01
N ASP A 227 -0.92 16.25 -24.67
CA ASP A 227 -0.45 14.87 -24.84
C ASP A 227 0.74 14.57 -23.93
N PRO A 228 0.59 13.70 -22.91
CA PRO A 228 1.67 13.35 -21.99
C PRO A 228 2.82 12.57 -22.66
N VAL A 229 2.57 11.90 -23.81
CA VAL A 229 3.62 11.19 -24.56
C VAL A 229 4.55 12.21 -25.24
N LEU A 230 4.00 13.27 -25.81
CA LEU A 230 4.80 14.36 -26.38
C LEU A 230 5.56 15.15 -25.30
N ARG A 231 4.92 15.38 -24.13
CA ARG A 231 5.63 15.95 -22.97
C ARG A 231 6.82 15.08 -22.56
N HIS A 232 6.62 13.76 -22.46
CA HIS A 232 7.71 12.83 -22.13
C HIS A 232 8.85 12.88 -23.16
N ALA A 233 8.52 12.81 -24.46
CA ALA A 233 9.49 12.87 -25.54
C ALA A 233 10.29 14.20 -25.53
N GLY A 234 9.59 15.32 -25.35
CA GLY A 234 10.20 16.63 -25.26
C GLY A 234 11.08 16.80 -24.02
N SER A 235 10.62 16.32 -22.85
CA SER A 235 11.44 16.34 -21.62
C SER A 235 12.70 15.50 -21.76
N PHE A 236 12.58 14.32 -22.37
CA PHE A 236 13.72 13.46 -22.70
C PHE A 236 14.69 14.14 -23.67
N ALA A 237 14.16 14.83 -24.67
CA ALA A 237 14.99 15.55 -25.63
C ALA A 237 15.71 16.74 -24.97
N ILE A 238 15.05 17.55 -24.14
CA ILE A 238 15.69 18.63 -23.38
C ILE A 238 16.81 18.07 -22.51
N ASP A 239 16.56 16.97 -21.79
CA ASP A 239 17.56 16.30 -20.95
C ASP A 239 18.84 15.96 -21.71
N HIS A 240 18.75 15.50 -22.96
CA HIS A 240 19.91 15.05 -23.75
C HIS A 240 20.54 16.13 -24.62
N LEU A 241 19.75 17.09 -25.11
CA LEU A 241 20.21 18.11 -26.07
C LEU A 241 20.70 19.40 -25.39
N CYS A 242 20.19 19.76 -24.21
CA CYS A 242 20.72 20.84 -23.41
C CYS A 242 22.01 20.39 -22.69
N LYS A 243 23.16 20.59 -23.34
CA LYS A 243 24.47 20.09 -22.87
C LYS A 243 25.09 20.91 -21.78
N ASP A 244 24.73 22.18 -21.66
CA ASP A 244 25.31 23.14 -20.73
C ASP A 244 24.25 24.00 -20.03
N ALA A 245 24.68 24.73 -19.01
CA ALA A 245 23.81 25.59 -18.22
C ALA A 245 23.17 26.72 -19.06
N ALA A 246 23.85 27.24 -20.09
CA ALA A 246 23.33 28.33 -20.92
C ALA A 246 22.14 27.87 -21.77
N ALA A 247 22.17 26.65 -22.33
CA ALA A 247 21.08 26.06 -23.07
C ALA A 247 19.87 25.84 -22.13
N PHE A 248 20.08 25.35 -20.89
CA PHE A 248 19.02 25.23 -19.89
C PHE A 248 18.46 26.59 -19.46
N ASP A 249 19.28 27.59 -19.30
CA ASP A 249 18.85 28.94 -18.93
C ASP A 249 17.93 29.57 -20.00
N ALA A 250 18.21 29.31 -21.27
CA ALA A 250 17.36 29.74 -22.37
C ALA A 250 15.97 29.04 -22.30
N VAL A 251 15.96 27.72 -22.12
CA VAL A 251 14.71 26.92 -21.99
C VAL A 251 13.93 27.32 -20.74
N ALA A 252 14.60 27.59 -19.63
CA ALA A 252 13.97 27.98 -18.36
C ALA A 252 13.24 29.33 -18.44
N LYS A 253 13.66 30.22 -19.35
CA LYS A 253 13.06 31.54 -19.58
C LYS A 253 12.00 31.54 -20.66
N ASP A 254 11.68 30.39 -21.25
CA ASP A 254 10.66 30.32 -22.31
C ASP A 254 9.27 30.72 -21.77
N ASP A 255 8.51 31.47 -22.56
CA ASP A 255 7.17 31.94 -22.17
C ASP A 255 6.15 30.81 -22.01
N SER A 256 6.35 29.68 -22.68
CA SER A 256 5.48 28.51 -22.63
C SER A 256 5.66 27.72 -21.32
N ALA A 257 4.56 27.53 -20.59
CA ALA A 257 4.55 26.70 -19.38
C ALA A 257 4.92 25.24 -19.68
N SER A 258 4.51 24.70 -20.83
CA SER A 258 4.82 23.32 -21.23
C SER A 258 6.32 23.11 -21.50
N VAL A 259 6.99 24.12 -22.03
CA VAL A 259 8.46 24.09 -22.20
C VAL A 259 9.15 24.12 -20.83
N ARG A 260 8.74 25.05 -19.95
CA ARG A 260 9.34 25.14 -18.60
C ARG A 260 9.06 23.89 -17.77
N LEU A 261 7.85 23.30 -17.89
CA LEU A 261 7.52 22.02 -17.26
C LEU A 261 8.45 20.89 -17.71
N ALA A 262 8.67 20.80 -19.03
CA ALA A 262 9.61 19.82 -19.60
C ALA A 262 11.05 20.03 -19.10
N ALA A 263 11.47 21.29 -18.90
CA ALA A 263 12.76 21.61 -18.31
C ALA A 263 12.87 21.16 -16.85
N VAL A 264 11.84 21.38 -16.03
CA VAL A 264 11.80 20.88 -14.64
C VAL A 264 11.92 19.35 -14.61
N ILE A 265 11.19 18.65 -15.47
CA ILE A 265 11.24 17.18 -15.57
C ILE A 265 12.64 16.72 -15.98
N ALA A 266 13.29 17.42 -16.91
CA ALA A 266 14.67 17.11 -17.32
C ALA A 266 15.67 17.30 -16.17
N LEU A 267 15.58 18.41 -15.42
CA LEU A 267 16.41 18.64 -14.24
C LEU A 267 16.16 17.61 -13.14
N ARG A 268 14.91 17.22 -12.95
CA ARG A 268 14.54 16.13 -12.02
C ARG A 268 15.22 14.81 -12.40
N ARG A 269 15.25 14.44 -13.67
CA ARG A 269 15.93 13.23 -14.17
C ARG A 269 17.45 13.27 -13.93
N ARG A 270 18.04 14.45 -13.95
CA ARG A 270 19.46 14.67 -13.65
C ARG A 270 19.78 14.75 -12.16
N ASN A 271 18.78 14.70 -11.28
CA ASN A 271 18.93 15.01 -9.85
C ASN A 271 19.57 16.41 -9.63
N ASP A 272 19.21 17.36 -10.44
CA ASP A 272 19.80 18.71 -10.43
C ASP A 272 18.98 19.64 -9.52
N ALA A 273 19.59 20.12 -8.45
CA ALA A 273 18.98 21.03 -7.48
C ALA A 273 18.54 22.37 -8.09
N SER A 274 19.05 22.73 -9.28
CA SER A 274 18.62 23.94 -10.00
C SER A 274 17.16 23.89 -10.47
N ALA A 275 16.47 22.73 -10.37
CA ALA A 275 15.02 22.63 -10.48
C ALA A 275 14.30 23.59 -9.51
N SER A 276 14.93 23.94 -8.39
CA SER A 276 14.41 24.90 -7.41
C SER A 276 14.16 26.31 -7.96
N ARG A 277 14.76 26.68 -9.08
CA ARG A 277 14.50 27.99 -9.74
C ARG A 277 13.05 28.17 -10.19
N PHE A 278 12.33 27.06 -10.37
CA PHE A 278 10.94 27.06 -10.84
C PHE A 278 9.88 26.99 -9.70
N VAL A 279 10.28 26.91 -8.43
CA VAL A 279 9.30 26.77 -7.32
C VAL A 279 8.37 27.99 -7.17
N LYS A 280 8.72 29.13 -7.76
CA LYS A 280 7.92 30.36 -7.87
C LYS A 280 7.43 30.63 -9.29
N ASP A 281 7.37 29.61 -10.15
CA ASP A 281 6.89 29.80 -11.52
C ASP A 281 5.44 30.30 -11.55
N LYS A 282 5.15 31.19 -12.52
CA LYS A 282 3.80 31.73 -12.73
C LYS A 282 2.73 30.67 -13.05
N SER A 283 3.15 29.51 -13.57
CA SER A 283 2.29 28.35 -13.76
C SER A 283 2.32 27.45 -12.51
N PRO A 284 1.17 27.23 -11.84
CA PRO A 284 1.10 26.34 -10.68
C PRO A 284 1.61 24.92 -10.99
N LEU A 285 1.35 24.41 -12.19
CA LEU A 285 1.79 23.09 -12.61
C LEU A 285 3.32 22.97 -12.64
N VAL A 286 3.99 24.01 -13.16
CA VAL A 286 5.47 24.06 -13.22
C VAL A 286 6.06 24.19 -11.81
N ALA A 287 5.47 25.08 -10.99
CA ALA A 287 5.90 25.28 -9.61
C ALA A 287 5.72 24.00 -8.77
N ASP A 288 4.59 23.32 -8.88
CA ASP A 288 4.30 22.10 -8.14
C ASP A 288 5.25 20.96 -8.54
N GLU A 289 5.53 20.80 -9.83
CA GLU A 289 6.51 19.80 -10.28
C GLU A 289 7.93 20.12 -9.78
N ALA A 290 8.31 21.39 -9.71
CA ALA A 290 9.61 21.79 -9.14
C ALA A 290 9.69 21.51 -7.64
N ILE A 291 8.64 21.82 -6.87
CA ILE A 291 8.56 21.50 -5.46
C ILE A 291 8.66 19.97 -5.24
N ARG A 292 7.95 19.18 -6.05
CA ARG A 292 8.01 17.71 -6.02
C ARG A 292 9.42 17.21 -6.36
N ALA A 293 10.04 17.75 -7.41
CA ALA A 293 11.39 17.36 -7.81
C ALA A 293 12.39 17.57 -6.68
N VAL A 294 12.37 18.75 -6.05
CA VAL A 294 13.30 19.10 -4.96
C VAL A 294 13.05 18.24 -3.71
N HIS A 295 11.80 18.14 -3.30
CA HIS A 295 11.46 17.47 -2.04
C HIS A 295 11.56 15.94 -2.15
N ASP A 296 10.89 15.34 -3.16
CA ASP A 296 10.74 13.88 -3.25
C ASP A 296 12.05 13.16 -3.63
N LEU A 297 12.95 13.83 -4.35
CA LEU A 297 14.29 13.30 -4.64
C LEU A 297 15.37 13.70 -3.61
N GLY A 298 15.01 14.49 -2.62
CA GLY A 298 15.98 14.93 -1.60
C GLY A 298 17.08 15.84 -2.15
N LEU A 299 16.76 16.73 -3.08
CA LEU A 299 17.73 17.67 -3.66
C LEU A 299 18.07 18.77 -2.65
N GLU A 300 18.99 18.49 -1.73
CA GLU A 300 19.28 19.34 -0.56
C GLU A 300 19.61 20.79 -0.94
N GLY A 301 20.37 21.02 -2.02
CA GLY A 301 20.70 22.36 -2.50
C GLY A 301 19.50 23.21 -2.94
N GLY A 302 18.38 22.57 -3.31
CA GLY A 302 17.14 23.24 -3.68
C GLY A 302 16.15 23.44 -2.52
N ARG A 303 16.33 22.70 -1.44
CA ARG A 303 15.40 22.65 -0.31
C ARG A 303 15.13 24.01 0.36
N PRO A 304 16.13 24.91 0.53
CA PRO A 304 15.89 26.24 1.07
C PRO A 304 14.87 27.07 0.28
N ALA A 305 14.89 26.95 -1.06
CA ALA A 305 13.92 27.64 -1.91
C ALA A 305 12.48 27.12 -1.72
N VAL A 306 12.31 25.82 -1.50
CA VAL A 306 11.00 25.21 -1.19
C VAL A 306 10.51 25.66 0.19
N ALA A 307 11.35 25.61 1.22
CA ALA A 307 10.99 26.05 2.57
C ALA A 307 10.60 27.53 2.63
N ALA A 308 11.29 28.39 1.85
CA ALA A 308 11.02 29.81 1.80
C ALA A 308 9.66 30.19 1.17
N LEU A 309 8.96 29.25 0.52
CA LEU A 309 7.59 29.48 0.04
C LEU A 309 6.59 29.66 1.19
N ILE A 310 6.91 29.17 2.37
CA ILE A 310 6.09 29.34 3.57
C ILE A 310 6.00 30.84 3.98
N ASP A 311 7.00 31.64 3.63
CA ASP A 311 7.04 33.07 3.96
C ASP A 311 5.95 33.87 3.18
N ASP A 312 5.35 33.26 2.12
CA ASP A 312 4.35 33.92 1.27
C ASP A 312 3.22 32.92 0.86
N LEU A 313 2.58 32.33 1.87
CA LEU A 313 1.47 31.38 1.65
C LEU A 313 0.23 32.02 1.00
N GLY A 314 0.09 33.33 1.12
CA GLY A 314 -1.04 34.07 0.52
C GLY A 314 -0.94 34.24 -0.99
N SER A 315 0.19 33.92 -1.62
CA SER A 315 0.43 34.13 -3.04
C SER A 315 -0.38 33.23 -3.98
N ARG A 316 -0.85 32.10 -3.47
CA ARG A 316 -1.68 31.14 -4.24
C ARG A 316 -2.43 30.18 -3.32
N GLU A 317 -3.36 29.41 -3.88
CA GLU A 317 -3.95 28.27 -3.20
C GLU A 317 -2.95 27.08 -3.10
N TRP A 318 -2.93 26.44 -1.95
CA TRP A 318 -2.04 25.31 -1.66
C TRP A 318 -2.84 24.05 -1.36
N THR A 319 -2.50 22.95 -2.02
CA THR A 319 -3.02 21.64 -1.65
C THR A 319 -2.33 21.13 -0.37
N THR A 320 -3.01 20.28 0.40
CA THR A 320 -2.44 19.62 1.59
C THR A 320 -1.12 18.89 1.25
N PHE A 321 -1.05 18.28 0.06
CA PHE A 321 0.16 17.59 -0.40
C PHE A 321 1.36 18.54 -0.62
N MET A 322 1.09 19.76 -1.11
CA MET A 322 2.17 20.76 -1.29
C MET A 322 2.58 21.35 0.05
N LEU A 323 1.61 21.73 0.90
CA LEU A 323 1.90 22.20 2.27
C LEU A 323 2.77 21.22 3.03
N ARG A 324 2.49 19.92 2.91
CA ARG A 324 3.30 18.87 3.53
C ARG A 324 4.76 18.93 3.05
N ARG A 325 5.00 19.09 1.73
CA ARG A 325 6.36 19.20 1.17
C ARG A 325 7.10 20.43 1.66
N LEU A 326 6.41 21.56 1.75
CA LEU A 326 6.97 22.79 2.27
C LEU A 326 7.37 22.63 3.74
N THR A 327 6.45 22.11 4.55
CA THR A 327 6.63 21.90 6.00
C THR A 327 7.79 20.94 6.28
N HIS A 328 7.82 19.80 5.59
CA HIS A 328 8.91 18.82 5.73
C HIS A 328 10.24 19.37 5.21
N SER A 329 10.24 20.20 4.16
CA SER A 329 11.46 20.85 3.69
C SER A 329 12.04 21.79 4.75
N ALA A 330 11.20 22.62 5.38
CA ALA A 330 11.62 23.49 6.48
C ALA A 330 12.07 22.67 7.71
N PHE A 331 11.31 21.63 8.08
CA PHE A 331 11.68 20.72 9.17
C PHE A 331 13.04 20.08 8.95
N ARG A 332 13.34 19.59 7.75
CA ARG A 332 14.61 18.92 7.45
C ARG A 332 15.81 19.87 7.50
N LEU A 333 15.63 21.13 7.11
CA LEU A 333 16.69 22.14 7.17
C LEU A 333 17.09 22.50 8.61
N GLY A 334 16.12 22.53 9.54
CA GLY A 334 16.40 22.97 10.91
C GLY A 334 16.73 24.45 11.02
N GLY A 335 17.14 24.88 12.21
CA GLY A 335 17.46 26.26 12.54
C GLY A 335 16.23 27.14 12.84
N GLU A 336 16.44 28.23 13.56
CA GLU A 336 15.38 29.11 14.06
C GLU A 336 14.43 29.63 12.97
N ALA A 337 14.95 30.03 11.82
CA ALA A 337 14.16 30.54 10.71
C ALA A 337 13.18 29.49 10.14
N ASN A 338 13.63 28.24 10.03
CA ASN A 338 12.79 27.14 9.55
C ASN A 338 11.84 26.63 10.64
N ALA A 339 12.23 26.69 11.90
CA ALA A 339 11.33 26.48 13.02
C ALA A 339 10.16 27.46 12.99
N ALA A 340 10.44 28.73 12.76
CA ALA A 340 9.42 29.77 12.62
C ALA A 340 8.46 29.49 11.44
N ARG A 341 8.97 28.98 10.31
CA ARG A 341 8.14 28.58 9.17
C ARG A 341 7.19 27.44 9.51
N VAL A 342 7.69 26.40 10.19
CA VAL A 342 6.84 25.27 10.60
C VAL A 342 5.77 25.74 11.61
N VAL A 343 6.13 26.63 12.54
CA VAL A 343 5.20 27.26 13.48
C VAL A 343 4.14 28.09 12.73
N ALA A 344 4.52 28.83 11.68
CA ALA A 344 3.60 29.62 10.88
C ALA A 344 2.52 28.75 10.21
N ILE A 345 2.88 27.58 9.66
CA ILE A 345 1.91 26.61 9.14
C ILE A 345 0.94 26.15 10.23
N ALA A 346 1.45 25.83 11.43
CA ALA A 346 0.62 25.38 12.54
C ALA A 346 -0.37 26.47 13.01
N ALA A 347 0.06 27.72 13.00
CA ALA A 347 -0.70 28.86 13.52
C ALA A 347 -1.72 29.46 12.53
N ASP A 348 -1.53 29.27 11.23
CA ASP A 348 -2.41 29.86 10.21
C ASP A 348 -3.77 29.14 10.17
N ALA A 349 -4.80 29.76 10.76
CA ALA A 349 -6.15 29.20 10.82
C ALA A 349 -6.84 29.06 9.42
N LYS A 350 -6.31 29.67 8.37
CA LYS A 350 -6.83 29.54 6.99
C LYS A 350 -6.39 28.23 6.32
N LEU A 351 -5.33 27.62 6.83
CA LEU A 351 -4.81 26.36 6.28
C LEU A 351 -5.65 25.15 6.76
N PRO A 352 -5.67 24.06 5.99
CA PRO A 352 -6.34 22.83 6.37
C PRO A 352 -5.86 22.30 7.74
N ALA A 353 -6.80 21.82 8.56
CA ALA A 353 -6.50 21.30 9.90
C ALA A 353 -5.44 20.19 9.88
N GLU A 354 -5.45 19.34 8.84
CA GLU A 354 -4.46 18.28 8.65
C GLU A 354 -3.04 18.82 8.48
N ALA A 355 -2.85 19.89 7.69
CA ALA A 355 -1.54 20.51 7.49
C ALA A 355 -1.02 21.15 8.79
N ARG A 356 -1.91 21.79 9.55
CA ARG A 356 -1.61 22.39 10.87
C ARG A 356 -1.23 21.33 11.90
N ALA A 357 -2.00 20.25 11.97
CA ALA A 357 -1.71 19.12 12.86
C ALA A 357 -0.36 18.44 12.51
N GLU A 358 -0.08 18.26 11.21
CA GLU A 358 1.21 17.73 10.75
C GLU A 358 2.39 18.64 11.16
N ALA A 359 2.22 19.94 11.05
CA ALA A 359 3.24 20.91 11.50
C ALA A 359 3.50 20.78 13.01
N LEU A 360 2.44 20.69 13.84
CA LEU A 360 2.59 20.48 15.30
C LEU A 360 3.29 19.16 15.63
N ARG A 361 2.95 18.09 14.89
CA ARG A 361 3.61 16.80 15.04
C ARG A 361 5.11 16.88 14.72
N LEU A 362 5.50 17.59 13.69
CA LEU A 362 6.92 17.81 13.35
C LEU A 362 7.63 18.67 14.38
N LEU A 363 6.94 19.68 14.94
CA LEU A 363 7.49 20.47 16.05
C LEU A 363 7.75 19.60 17.28
N ALA A 364 6.89 18.63 17.59
CA ALA A 364 7.12 17.67 18.68
C ALA A 364 8.37 16.78 18.43
N LEU A 365 8.67 16.49 17.18
CA LEU A 365 9.85 15.72 16.78
C LEU A 365 11.11 16.56 16.54
N TRP A 366 11.04 17.88 16.75
CA TRP A 366 12.11 18.79 16.34
C TRP A 366 13.46 18.48 16.95
N ALA A 367 13.50 18.30 18.27
CA ALA A 367 14.74 18.04 19.00
C ALA A 367 15.33 16.64 18.67
N ASN A 368 14.48 15.65 18.49
CA ASN A 368 14.86 14.27 18.19
C ASN A 368 14.09 13.80 16.96
N PRO A 369 14.55 14.15 15.75
CA PRO A 369 13.90 13.75 14.51
C PRO A 369 13.85 12.22 14.35
N TYR A 370 12.74 11.72 13.83
CA TYR A 370 12.63 10.31 13.50
C TYR A 370 13.55 9.98 12.30
N PRO A 371 14.25 8.82 12.31
CA PRO A 371 15.26 8.53 11.29
C PRO A 371 14.70 8.27 9.89
N VAL A 372 13.40 7.95 9.78
CA VAL A 372 12.70 7.80 8.50
C VAL A 372 12.01 9.11 8.17
N ASP A 373 12.23 9.63 6.97
CA ASP A 373 11.48 10.77 6.44
C ASP A 373 10.00 10.37 6.26
N GLN A 374 9.14 11.00 7.04
CA GLN A 374 7.73 10.60 7.12
C GLN A 374 6.88 11.10 5.94
N SER A 375 7.46 11.92 5.05
CA SER A 375 6.80 12.35 3.82
C SER A 375 7.13 11.44 2.64
N THR A 376 8.33 10.88 2.59
CA THR A 376 8.83 10.04 1.48
C THR A 376 8.98 8.56 1.85
N GLY A 377 9.05 8.25 3.15
CA GLY A 377 9.31 6.88 3.63
C GLY A 377 10.78 6.45 3.54
N HIS A 378 11.67 7.31 3.11
CA HIS A 378 13.08 6.98 2.98
C HIS A 378 13.82 7.02 4.31
N TRP A 379 14.77 6.12 4.50
CA TRP A 379 15.75 6.21 5.58
C TRP A 379 16.68 7.40 5.31
N ALA A 380 16.48 8.47 6.06
CA ALA A 380 17.19 9.74 5.89
C ALA A 380 17.33 10.43 7.25
N PRO A 381 18.15 9.88 8.18
CA PRO A 381 18.26 10.36 9.54
C PRO A 381 18.78 11.79 9.60
N LEU A 382 18.28 12.55 10.56
CA LEU A 382 18.73 13.89 10.88
C LEU A 382 19.43 13.88 12.27
N PRO A 383 20.37 14.75 12.51
CA PRO A 383 20.97 14.88 13.85
C PRO A 383 19.95 15.42 14.85
N ALA A 384 20.17 15.14 16.14
CA ALA A 384 19.47 15.81 17.22
C ALA A 384 19.73 17.32 17.17
N ARG A 385 18.75 18.12 17.59
CA ARG A 385 18.75 19.58 17.52
C ARG A 385 18.50 20.21 18.87
N ASP A 386 18.94 21.46 19.01
CA ASP A 386 18.61 22.24 20.20
C ASP A 386 17.15 22.72 20.14
N ALA A 387 16.37 22.35 21.14
CA ALA A 387 14.98 22.81 21.30
C ALA A 387 14.86 24.35 21.44
N LYS A 388 15.94 25.04 21.74
CA LYS A 388 15.96 26.52 21.78
C LYS A 388 15.57 27.15 20.44
N GLU A 389 15.82 26.49 19.32
CA GLU A 389 15.43 26.95 17.99
C GLU A 389 13.91 27.20 17.86
N LEU A 390 13.09 26.51 18.64
CA LEU A 390 11.64 26.62 18.61
C LEU A 390 11.09 27.73 19.53
N ARG A 391 11.81 28.07 20.61
CA ARG A 391 11.23 28.81 21.74
C ARG A 391 10.62 30.13 21.35
N ALA A 392 11.35 30.95 20.60
CA ALA A 392 10.90 32.29 20.25
C ALA A 392 9.62 32.26 19.38
N SER A 393 9.65 31.52 18.29
CA SER A 393 8.55 31.43 17.32
C SER A 393 7.31 30.76 17.92
N LEU A 394 7.50 29.65 18.66
CA LEU A 394 6.39 28.94 19.30
C LEU A 394 5.73 29.74 20.41
N SER A 395 6.54 30.43 21.24
CA SER A 395 6.01 31.33 22.30
C SER A 395 5.20 32.49 21.71
N ALA A 396 5.68 33.07 20.60
CA ALA A 396 4.97 34.15 19.90
C ALA A 396 3.64 33.67 19.27
N ALA A 397 3.61 32.45 18.72
CA ALA A 397 2.43 31.91 18.06
C ALA A 397 1.40 31.29 19.03
N LEU A 398 1.79 30.99 20.26
CA LEU A 398 0.97 30.28 21.22
C LEU A 398 -0.41 30.94 21.47
N PRO A 399 -0.58 32.27 21.60
CA PRO A 399 -1.90 32.88 21.77
C PRO A 399 -2.87 32.53 20.60
N THR A 400 -2.36 32.43 19.40
CA THR A 400 -3.14 32.02 18.19
C THR A 400 -3.44 30.52 18.20
N LEU A 401 -2.46 29.71 18.53
CA LEU A 401 -2.59 28.24 18.59
C LEU A 401 -3.61 27.81 19.66
N LEU A 402 -3.67 28.48 20.79
CA LEU A 402 -4.63 28.21 21.86
C LEU A 402 -6.07 28.61 21.55
N GLN A 403 -6.30 29.36 20.46
CA GLN A 403 -7.63 29.67 19.94
C GLN A 403 -8.08 28.67 18.86
N GLY A 404 -7.25 27.71 18.51
CA GLY A 404 -7.55 26.66 17.54
C GLY A 404 -8.64 25.69 18.02
N ASP A 405 -8.95 24.72 17.17
CA ASP A 405 -9.79 23.58 17.58
C ASP A 405 -9.13 22.77 18.70
N SER A 406 -9.91 21.85 19.28
CA SER A 406 -9.45 21.07 20.45
C SER A 406 -8.16 20.27 20.21
N ASP A 407 -7.94 19.76 19.00
CA ASP A 407 -6.76 18.97 18.71
C ASP A 407 -5.51 19.83 18.53
N ILE A 408 -5.63 20.98 17.86
CA ILE A 408 -4.57 21.97 17.73
C ILE A 408 -4.19 22.53 19.10
N LEU A 409 -5.20 22.90 19.90
CA LEU A 409 -5.01 23.40 21.26
C LEU A 409 -4.27 22.36 22.12
N ARG A 410 -4.74 21.12 22.15
CA ARG A 410 -4.12 20.05 22.92
C ARG A 410 -2.67 19.83 22.53
N ALA A 411 -2.40 19.67 21.22
CA ALA A 411 -1.04 19.48 20.72
C ALA A 411 -0.13 20.67 21.06
N SER A 412 -0.66 21.89 21.04
CA SER A 412 0.10 23.10 21.42
C SER A 412 0.46 23.11 22.90
N LEU A 413 -0.46 22.71 23.78
CA LEU A 413 -0.19 22.56 25.20
C LEU A 413 0.83 21.45 25.50
N GLU A 414 0.78 20.34 24.76
CA GLU A 414 1.78 19.26 24.82
C GLU A 414 3.19 19.77 24.45
N LEU A 415 3.31 20.64 23.45
CA LEU A 415 4.59 21.27 23.08
C LEU A 415 5.10 22.22 24.19
N VAL A 416 4.21 22.95 24.87
CA VAL A 416 4.57 23.78 26.02
C VAL A 416 5.21 22.93 27.11
N GLU A 417 4.60 21.83 27.48
CA GLU A 417 5.13 20.89 28.46
C GLU A 417 6.44 20.25 28.02
N GLN A 418 6.47 19.69 26.80
CA GLN A 418 7.61 18.98 26.26
C GLN A 418 8.88 19.85 26.25
N TYR A 419 8.74 21.11 25.85
CA TYR A 419 9.87 22.04 25.72
C TYR A 419 10.02 22.96 26.90
N LYS A 420 9.21 22.78 27.94
CA LYS A 420 9.19 23.59 29.19
C LYS A 420 9.20 25.09 28.85
N LEU A 421 8.25 25.50 28.02
CA LEU A 421 8.16 26.87 27.56
C LEU A 421 7.60 27.75 28.67
N GLU A 422 8.38 28.77 29.03
CA GLU A 422 7.91 29.86 29.90
C GLU A 422 7.22 30.90 29.03
N VAL A 423 5.88 30.89 29.01
CA VAL A 423 5.09 31.78 28.15
C VAL A 423 4.22 32.67 29.06
N ALA A 424 4.52 33.95 29.08
CA ALA A 424 3.79 34.92 29.89
C ALA A 424 2.29 34.97 29.58
N SER A 425 1.88 34.72 28.31
CA SER A 425 0.49 34.68 27.89
C SER A 425 -0.27 33.43 28.38
N LEU A 426 0.40 32.38 28.84
CA LEU A 426 -0.23 31.20 29.42
C LEU A 426 -0.39 31.35 30.90
N SER A 427 -1.26 32.29 31.33
CA SER A 427 -1.53 32.54 32.74
C SER A 427 -2.39 31.44 33.38
N ASN A 428 -2.43 31.38 34.71
CA ASN A 428 -3.34 30.49 35.44
C ASN A 428 -4.81 30.78 35.12
N ASP A 429 -5.19 32.06 34.92
CA ASP A 429 -6.55 32.43 34.53
C ASP A 429 -6.93 31.92 33.14
N LEU A 430 -5.99 31.97 32.21
CA LEU A 430 -6.21 31.38 30.86
C LEU A 430 -6.38 29.86 30.95
N LEU A 431 -5.50 29.17 31.68
CA LEU A 431 -5.63 27.72 31.89
C LEU A 431 -6.96 27.37 32.57
N ALA A 432 -7.36 28.10 33.61
CA ALA A 432 -8.66 27.95 34.26
C ALA A 432 -9.82 28.14 33.27
N GLY A 433 -9.72 29.15 32.40
CA GLY A 433 -10.70 29.41 31.35
C GLY A 433 -10.79 28.26 30.34
N LEU A 434 -9.65 27.70 29.89
CA LEU A 434 -9.60 26.55 28.98
C LEU A 434 -10.21 25.29 29.62
N VAL A 435 -9.88 25.01 30.88
CA VAL A 435 -10.47 23.88 31.63
C VAL A 435 -11.98 24.06 31.79
N GLY A 436 -12.46 25.28 32.03
CA GLY A 436 -13.86 25.61 32.20
C GLY A 436 -14.69 25.63 30.92
N ASN A 437 -14.03 25.62 29.74
CA ASN A 437 -14.71 25.72 28.43
C ASN A 437 -15.30 24.39 28.02
N ALA A 438 -16.60 24.19 28.22
CA ALA A 438 -17.32 22.97 27.86
C ALA A 438 -17.41 22.70 26.33
N LYS A 439 -17.03 23.64 25.46
CA LYS A 439 -16.97 23.44 23.99
C LYS A 439 -15.70 22.69 23.56
N LEU A 440 -14.66 22.69 24.40
CA LEU A 440 -13.44 21.94 24.14
C LEU A 440 -13.62 20.46 24.47
N SER A 441 -12.84 19.61 23.78
CA SER A 441 -12.81 18.18 24.08
C SER A 441 -12.28 17.90 25.50
N GLY A 442 -12.69 16.76 26.06
CA GLY A 442 -12.19 16.33 27.38
C GLY A 442 -10.68 16.24 27.43
N SER A 443 -10.03 15.74 26.37
CA SER A 443 -8.58 15.62 26.27
C SER A 443 -7.85 16.98 26.25
N ALA A 444 -8.39 17.97 25.56
CA ALA A 444 -7.81 19.31 25.53
C ALA A 444 -7.94 20.02 26.89
N ARG A 445 -9.11 19.90 27.51
CA ARG A 445 -9.37 20.43 28.87
C ARG A 445 -8.50 19.75 29.96
N ALA A 446 -8.35 18.42 29.83
CA ALA A 446 -7.50 17.64 30.71
C ALA A 446 -6.05 18.09 30.61
N LYS A 447 -5.53 18.32 29.41
CA LYS A 447 -4.16 18.82 29.22
C LYS A 447 -3.95 20.22 29.81
N ALA A 448 -4.94 21.10 29.64
CA ALA A 448 -4.89 22.42 30.29
C ALA A 448 -4.91 22.30 31.81
N LEU A 449 -5.68 21.35 32.37
CA LEU A 449 -5.72 21.11 33.81
C LEU A 449 -4.39 20.55 34.34
N GLU A 450 -3.75 19.59 33.61
CA GLU A 450 -2.43 19.07 33.97
C GLU A 450 -1.42 20.20 34.14
N LEU A 451 -1.28 21.05 33.11
CA LEU A 451 -0.37 22.19 33.14
C LEU A 451 -0.70 23.20 34.25
N TRP A 452 -1.99 23.40 34.56
CA TRP A 452 -2.39 24.28 35.62
C TRP A 452 -1.99 23.72 37.00
N LEU A 453 -2.24 22.43 37.23
CA LEU A 453 -1.88 21.75 38.48
C LEU A 453 -0.36 21.67 38.70
N GLU A 454 0.42 21.45 37.63
CA GLU A 454 1.88 21.44 37.68
C GLU A 454 2.47 22.78 38.20
N ARG A 455 1.79 23.89 37.93
CA ARG A 455 2.19 25.24 38.44
C ARG A 455 1.91 25.46 39.90
N LYS A 456 1.32 24.47 40.56
CA LYS A 456 1.01 24.50 42.02
C LYS A 456 0.29 25.77 42.44
N PRO A 457 -0.91 26.08 41.89
CA PRO A 457 -1.67 27.25 42.34
C PRO A 457 -1.93 27.20 43.84
N ALA A 458 -2.05 28.37 44.46
CA ALA A 458 -2.22 28.45 45.92
C ALA A 458 -3.45 27.68 46.41
N ASP A 459 -4.46 27.53 45.57
CA ASP A 459 -5.72 26.83 45.85
C ASP A 459 -5.79 25.41 45.17
N LEU A 460 -4.64 24.78 44.95
CA LEU A 460 -4.49 23.52 44.24
C LEU A 460 -5.50 22.43 44.65
N ALA A 461 -5.74 22.26 45.94
CA ALA A 461 -6.70 21.29 46.46
C ALA A 461 -8.14 21.65 46.09
N SER A 462 -8.50 22.91 46.07
CA SER A 462 -9.82 23.43 45.69
C SER A 462 -10.04 23.21 44.18
N VAL A 463 -9.04 23.51 43.36
CA VAL A 463 -9.06 23.27 41.88
C VAL A 463 -9.24 21.81 41.58
N ALA A 464 -8.43 20.95 42.18
CA ALA A 464 -8.53 19.50 42.00
C ALA A 464 -9.91 18.98 42.47
N GLY A 465 -10.40 19.40 43.62
CA GLY A 465 -11.72 19.02 44.14
C GLY A 465 -12.88 19.45 43.25
N LYS A 466 -12.81 20.66 42.66
CA LYS A 466 -13.82 21.16 41.73
C LYS A 466 -13.96 20.29 40.48
N PHE A 467 -12.84 19.92 39.84
CA PHE A 467 -12.84 19.17 38.58
C PHE A 467 -12.88 17.64 38.75
N ALA A 468 -12.71 17.12 39.95
CA ALA A 468 -12.89 15.70 40.27
C ALA A 468 -14.29 15.17 39.88
N LYS A 469 -15.29 16.05 39.85
CA LYS A 469 -16.67 15.72 39.45
C LYS A 469 -17.04 16.17 38.04
N ASP A 470 -16.05 16.49 37.21
CA ASP A 470 -16.31 16.89 35.81
C ASP A 470 -17.01 15.77 35.04
N LYS A 471 -17.86 16.16 34.08
CA LYS A 471 -18.60 15.23 33.24
C LYS A 471 -17.71 14.52 32.23
N GLN A 472 -16.59 15.13 31.85
CA GLN A 472 -15.60 14.55 30.98
C GLN A 472 -14.62 13.70 31.78
N ASP A 473 -14.54 12.44 31.49
CA ASP A 473 -13.74 11.47 32.25
C ASP A 473 -12.26 11.84 32.29
N GLU A 474 -11.71 12.34 31.20
CA GLU A 474 -10.31 12.76 31.11
C GLU A 474 -10.01 13.88 32.10
N VAL A 475 -10.87 14.89 32.21
CA VAL A 475 -10.72 16.01 33.13
C VAL A 475 -10.83 15.54 34.57
N ALA A 476 -11.87 14.74 34.86
CA ALA A 476 -12.10 14.22 36.21
C ALA A 476 -10.92 13.36 36.69
N MET A 477 -10.37 12.50 35.82
CA MET A 477 -9.27 11.62 36.19
C MET A 477 -7.97 12.37 36.49
N VAL A 478 -7.66 13.43 35.73
CA VAL A 478 -6.52 14.33 36.05
C VAL A 478 -6.70 14.98 37.43
N ALA A 479 -7.89 15.53 37.67
CA ALA A 479 -8.20 16.18 38.95
C ALA A 479 -8.14 15.21 40.13
N ILE A 480 -8.72 14.01 40.00
CA ILE A 480 -8.69 12.98 41.05
C ILE A 480 -7.26 12.50 41.30
N GLY A 481 -6.46 12.34 40.23
CA GLY A 481 -5.05 11.99 40.37
C GLY A 481 -4.24 13.01 41.17
N ALA A 482 -4.44 14.28 40.89
CA ALA A 482 -3.83 15.37 41.67
C ALA A 482 -4.33 15.38 43.13
N LEU A 483 -5.64 15.22 43.33
CA LEU A 483 -6.23 15.17 44.67
C LEU A 483 -5.66 13.99 45.48
N ALA A 484 -5.45 12.84 44.86
CA ALA A 484 -4.87 11.66 45.48
C ALA A 484 -3.41 11.86 45.92
N GLN A 485 -2.66 12.71 45.23
CA GLN A 485 -1.30 13.09 45.67
C GLN A 485 -1.29 14.07 46.82
N LEU A 486 -2.26 14.99 46.86
CA LEU A 486 -2.37 16.01 47.90
C LEU A 486 -2.98 15.48 49.20
N ASN A 487 -4.00 14.64 49.05
CA ASN A 487 -4.74 14.01 50.14
C ASN A 487 -5.07 12.55 49.77
N PRO A 488 -4.18 11.61 50.07
CA PRO A 488 -4.36 10.20 49.70
C PRO A 488 -5.67 9.59 50.23
N ALA A 489 -6.16 10.01 51.39
CA ALA A 489 -7.42 9.51 51.95
C ALA A 489 -8.64 9.95 51.12
N GLN A 490 -8.69 11.23 50.75
CA GLN A 490 -9.75 11.75 49.87
C GLN A 490 -9.61 11.16 48.44
N GLY A 491 -8.37 11.04 47.94
CA GLY A 491 -8.09 10.42 46.67
C GLY A 491 -8.58 8.97 46.59
N LEU A 492 -8.42 8.22 47.67
CA LEU A 492 -8.94 6.85 47.76
C LEU A 492 -10.48 6.82 47.63
N ILE A 493 -11.17 7.74 48.25
CA ILE A 493 -12.64 7.83 48.19
C ILE A 493 -13.10 8.08 46.77
N GLU A 494 -12.54 9.10 46.11
CA GLU A 494 -12.92 9.49 44.74
C GLU A 494 -12.54 8.39 43.68
N LEU A 495 -11.34 7.81 43.83
CA LEU A 495 -10.91 6.71 42.97
C LEU A 495 -11.75 5.46 43.19
N SER A 496 -12.12 5.13 44.43
CA SER A 496 -13.01 4.00 44.75
C SER A 496 -14.37 4.16 44.08
N GLN A 497 -14.97 5.37 44.17
CA GLN A 497 -16.23 5.68 43.50
C GLN A 497 -16.11 5.54 41.98
N SER A 498 -15.04 6.11 41.41
CA SER A 498 -14.75 6.04 39.98
C SER A 498 -14.55 4.59 39.48
N ALA A 499 -13.85 3.76 40.27
CA ALA A 499 -13.63 2.35 39.94
C ALA A 499 -14.93 1.50 39.99
N LYS A 500 -15.83 1.83 40.92
CA LYS A 500 -17.09 1.09 41.13
C LYS A 500 -18.21 1.51 40.18
N ALA A 501 -18.36 2.83 39.92
CA ALA A 501 -19.56 3.37 39.28
C ALA A 501 -19.31 4.30 38.08
N GLY A 502 -18.07 4.50 37.65
CA GLY A 502 -17.73 5.35 36.52
C GLY A 502 -18.01 4.68 35.17
N SER A 503 -17.84 5.42 34.05
CA SER A 503 -17.76 4.90 32.74
C SER A 503 -16.62 3.85 32.58
N ALA A 504 -16.55 3.11 31.52
CA ALA A 504 -15.44 2.18 31.29
C ALA A 504 -14.07 2.90 31.38
N ALA A 505 -13.92 4.04 30.71
CA ALA A 505 -12.68 4.82 30.72
C ALA A 505 -12.32 5.32 32.13
N ARG A 506 -13.32 5.82 32.89
CA ARG A 506 -13.12 6.29 34.27
C ARG A 506 -12.70 5.14 35.20
N ARG A 507 -13.36 3.97 35.12
CA ARG A 507 -12.97 2.78 35.89
C ARG A 507 -11.54 2.32 35.58
N GLN A 508 -11.17 2.31 34.32
CA GLN A 508 -9.82 1.94 33.84
C GLN A 508 -8.77 2.93 34.38
N GLY A 509 -9.02 4.23 34.22
CA GLY A 509 -8.15 5.28 34.77
C GLY A 509 -8.02 5.21 36.28
N ALA A 510 -9.10 4.92 36.98
CA ALA A 510 -9.10 4.81 38.45
C ALA A 510 -8.19 3.68 38.92
N TRP A 511 -8.23 2.50 38.31
CA TRP A 511 -7.32 1.39 38.67
C TRP A 511 -5.86 1.70 38.40
N LYS A 512 -5.55 2.34 37.26
CA LYS A 512 -4.18 2.83 36.96
C LYS A 512 -3.65 3.82 38.02
N ALA A 513 -4.52 4.69 38.50
CA ALA A 513 -4.15 5.64 39.56
C ALA A 513 -4.02 4.95 40.95
N LEU A 514 -4.94 4.03 41.29
CA LEU A 514 -4.93 3.25 42.53
C LEU A 514 -3.67 2.37 42.65
N ALA A 515 -3.13 1.88 41.53
CA ALA A 515 -1.87 1.09 41.51
C ALA A 515 -0.73 1.82 42.27
N LYS A 516 -0.66 3.13 42.16
CA LYS A 516 0.39 4.00 42.70
C LYS A 516 0.03 4.65 44.05
N LEU A 517 -1.25 4.55 44.44
CA LEU A 517 -1.73 5.23 45.69
C LEU A 517 -1.29 4.47 46.91
N THR A 518 -0.74 5.21 47.91
CA THR A 518 -0.40 4.69 49.21
C THR A 518 -1.30 5.35 50.23
N ALA A 519 -2.36 4.67 50.64
CA ALA A 519 -3.30 5.13 51.66
C ALA A 519 -3.87 3.92 52.41
N PRO A 520 -4.21 4.06 53.72
CA PRO A 520 -4.89 3.00 54.44
C PRO A 520 -6.19 2.58 53.75
N GLY A 521 -6.38 1.26 53.58
CA GLY A 521 -7.59 0.72 52.94
C GLY A 521 -7.48 0.51 51.41
N VAL A 522 -6.41 0.99 50.75
CA VAL A 522 -6.22 0.73 49.30
C VAL A 522 -6.16 -0.75 49.01
N ASP A 523 -5.36 -1.51 49.74
CA ASP A 523 -5.19 -2.97 49.49
C ASP A 523 -6.46 -3.74 49.84
N THR A 524 -7.25 -3.29 50.82
CA THR A 524 -8.58 -3.84 51.07
C THR A 524 -9.50 -3.67 49.86
N LEU A 525 -9.49 -2.48 49.23
CA LEU A 525 -10.27 -2.23 48.00
C LEU A 525 -9.84 -3.18 46.87
N PHE A 526 -8.53 -3.41 46.70
CA PHE A 526 -8.03 -4.36 45.69
C PHE A 526 -8.56 -5.77 45.95
N VAL A 527 -8.45 -6.27 47.19
CA VAL A 527 -8.93 -7.62 47.57
C VAL A 527 -10.44 -7.75 47.33
N GLU A 528 -11.26 -6.76 47.75
CA GLU A 528 -12.71 -6.79 47.50
C GLU A 528 -13.04 -6.79 46.01
N SER A 529 -12.35 -5.96 45.24
CA SER A 529 -12.60 -5.84 43.79
C SER A 529 -12.14 -7.07 43.03
N LEU A 530 -11.02 -7.68 43.41
CA LEU A 530 -10.55 -8.96 42.86
C LEU A 530 -11.54 -10.09 43.13
N LYS A 531 -12.09 -10.19 44.36
CA LYS A 531 -13.15 -11.16 44.71
C LYS A 531 -14.40 -10.93 43.87
N THR A 532 -14.78 -9.68 43.61
CA THR A 532 -15.89 -9.37 42.72
C THR A 532 -15.59 -9.83 41.25
N LEU A 533 -14.37 -9.57 40.79
CA LEU A 533 -13.94 -10.00 39.46
C LEU A 533 -13.85 -11.53 39.33
N GLU A 534 -13.42 -12.21 40.41
CA GLU A 534 -13.40 -13.67 40.52
C GLU A 534 -14.81 -14.25 40.33
N GLN A 535 -15.80 -13.71 41.06
CA GLN A 535 -17.19 -14.13 40.94
C GLN A 535 -17.76 -13.85 39.53
N ALA A 536 -17.35 -12.76 38.92
CA ALA A 536 -17.71 -12.39 37.55
C ALA A 536 -16.87 -13.14 36.48
N LYS A 537 -16.01 -14.09 36.88
CA LYS A 537 -15.13 -14.88 35.98
C LYS A 537 -14.33 -14.01 35.02
N GLY A 538 -13.83 -12.89 35.50
CA GLY A 538 -13.01 -11.97 34.73
C GLY A 538 -13.77 -10.90 33.93
N VAL A 539 -15.08 -10.84 33.97
CA VAL A 539 -15.89 -9.89 33.20
C VAL A 539 -16.07 -8.58 33.95
N SER A 540 -15.42 -7.53 33.46
CA SER A 540 -15.61 -6.15 33.92
C SER A 540 -15.05 -5.16 32.89
N PRO A 541 -15.65 -3.96 32.74
CA PRO A 541 -15.12 -2.92 31.84
C PRO A 541 -13.68 -2.47 32.15
N ALA A 542 -13.16 -2.75 33.34
CA ALA A 542 -11.81 -2.43 33.77
C ALA A 542 -11.07 -3.66 34.33
N ALA A 543 -11.42 -4.86 33.88
CA ALA A 543 -10.82 -6.11 34.37
C ALA A 543 -9.30 -6.13 34.14
N ILE A 544 -8.87 -5.74 32.97
CA ILE A 544 -7.43 -5.73 32.59
C ILE A 544 -6.66 -4.80 33.51
N GLU A 545 -7.13 -3.58 33.70
CA GLU A 545 -6.48 -2.56 34.54
C GLU A 545 -6.48 -2.94 36.03
N LEU A 546 -7.54 -3.58 36.52
CA LEU A 546 -7.55 -4.11 37.89
C LEU A 546 -6.51 -5.22 38.09
N LEU A 547 -6.41 -6.16 37.15
CA LEU A 547 -5.43 -7.26 37.21
C LEU A 547 -3.99 -6.69 37.12
N GLU A 548 -3.72 -5.79 36.19
CA GLU A 548 -2.41 -5.12 36.03
C GLU A 548 -2.02 -4.28 37.24
N ALA A 549 -2.97 -3.49 37.77
CA ALA A 549 -2.76 -2.68 38.97
C ALA A 549 -2.49 -3.56 40.20
N SER A 550 -3.23 -4.66 40.35
CA SER A 550 -3.04 -5.63 41.44
C SER A 550 -1.67 -6.29 41.38
N ALA A 551 -1.17 -6.58 40.18
CA ALA A 551 0.15 -7.17 40.00
C ALA A 551 1.30 -6.24 40.44
N GLN A 552 1.07 -4.94 40.50
CA GLN A 552 2.04 -3.95 40.96
C GLN A 552 2.07 -3.79 42.49
N ARG A 553 1.06 -4.37 43.21
CA ARG A 553 0.98 -4.30 44.67
C ARG A 553 1.89 -5.32 45.34
N SER A 554 2.54 -4.93 46.44
CA SER A 554 3.41 -5.83 47.21
C SER A 554 2.70 -6.59 48.31
N GLU A 555 1.51 -6.14 48.74
CA GLU A 555 0.75 -6.70 49.85
C GLU A 555 0.35 -8.17 49.63
N PRO A 556 0.68 -9.08 50.56
CA PRO A 556 0.43 -10.51 50.42
C PRO A 556 -1.05 -10.86 50.12
N SER A 557 -1.98 -10.21 50.82
CA SER A 557 -3.42 -10.42 50.63
C SER A 557 -3.92 -10.06 49.25
N VAL A 558 -3.33 -9.05 48.61
CA VAL A 558 -3.63 -8.65 47.24
C VAL A 558 -3.10 -9.71 46.27
N LYS A 559 -1.87 -10.20 46.48
CA LYS A 559 -1.25 -11.25 45.65
C LYS A 559 -2.04 -12.56 45.69
N GLU A 560 -2.50 -12.96 46.89
CA GLU A 560 -3.33 -14.12 47.10
C GLU A 560 -4.69 -13.98 46.37
N ALA A 561 -5.37 -12.85 46.52
CA ALA A 561 -6.62 -12.57 45.84
C ALA A 561 -6.44 -12.53 44.33
N LEU A 562 -5.33 -11.95 43.80
CA LEU A 562 -5.00 -11.94 42.39
C LEU A 562 -4.81 -13.35 41.84
N ALA A 563 -4.06 -14.20 42.56
CA ALA A 563 -3.83 -15.59 42.15
C ALA A 563 -5.15 -16.39 42.12
N ALA A 564 -6.02 -16.20 43.12
CA ALA A 564 -7.36 -16.81 43.15
C ALA A 564 -8.20 -16.35 41.95
N THR A 565 -8.25 -15.05 41.67
CA THR A 565 -8.98 -14.48 40.54
C THR A 565 -8.44 -15.00 39.19
N GLN A 566 -7.12 -15.05 39.00
CA GLN A 566 -6.52 -15.59 37.77
C GLN A 566 -6.84 -17.07 37.58
N LYS A 567 -6.83 -17.86 38.68
CA LYS A 567 -7.22 -19.26 38.67
C LYS A 567 -8.68 -19.45 38.29
N ALA A 568 -9.58 -18.62 38.85
CA ALA A 568 -11.00 -18.66 38.54
C ALA A 568 -11.27 -18.29 37.06
N ILE A 569 -10.57 -17.29 36.52
CA ILE A 569 -10.63 -16.95 35.10
C ILE A 569 -10.16 -18.15 34.27
N ALA A 570 -9.01 -18.72 34.56
CA ALA A 570 -8.44 -19.84 33.81
C ALA A 570 -9.31 -21.13 33.85
N SER A 571 -10.10 -21.32 34.93
CA SER A 571 -11.03 -22.44 35.05
C SER A 571 -12.37 -22.22 34.35
N GLY A 572 -12.54 -21.12 33.63
CA GLY A 572 -13.76 -20.76 32.89
C GLY A 572 -13.92 -21.49 31.54
N ASP A 573 -14.64 -20.88 30.63
CA ASP A 573 -15.09 -21.47 29.35
C ASP A 573 -13.98 -21.77 28.35
N GLY A 574 -13.24 -22.84 28.55
CA GLY A 574 -12.30 -23.42 27.57
C GLY A 574 -11.37 -22.39 26.94
N LYS A 575 -11.37 -22.29 25.60
CA LYS A 575 -10.49 -21.36 24.85
C LYS A 575 -10.76 -19.87 25.13
N LEU A 576 -11.97 -19.52 25.57
CA LEU A 576 -12.32 -18.12 25.88
C LEU A 576 -11.86 -17.66 27.25
N ALA A 577 -11.56 -18.56 28.18
CA ALA A 577 -11.27 -18.24 29.58
C ALA A 577 -10.25 -17.12 29.73
N LYS A 578 -9.10 -17.21 29.09
CA LYS A 578 -8.03 -16.20 29.16
C LYS A 578 -8.42 -14.82 28.58
N TRP A 579 -9.45 -14.80 27.70
CA TRP A 579 -9.88 -13.60 26.99
C TRP A 579 -11.07 -12.88 27.66
N MET A 580 -11.69 -13.48 28.67
CA MET A 580 -12.85 -12.89 29.35
C MET A 580 -12.62 -11.48 29.88
N PRO A 581 -11.41 -11.11 30.36
CA PRO A 581 -11.13 -9.72 30.75
C PRO A 581 -11.22 -8.70 29.59
N ALA A 582 -11.19 -9.15 28.35
CA ALA A 582 -11.33 -8.31 27.16
C ALA A 582 -12.78 -8.18 26.65
N LEU A 583 -13.76 -8.81 27.31
CA LEU A 583 -15.15 -8.82 26.86
C LEU A 583 -15.81 -7.43 26.93
N GLU A 584 -15.55 -6.68 27.99
CA GLU A 584 -16.23 -5.44 28.31
C GLU A 584 -15.26 -4.23 28.24
N GLY A 585 -15.84 -3.03 28.06
CA GLY A 585 -15.05 -1.80 27.92
C GLY A 585 -14.49 -1.63 26.49
N GLY A 586 -13.32 -1.03 26.37
CA GLY A 586 -12.60 -0.80 25.11
C GLY A 586 -12.89 0.54 24.45
N ASP A 587 -11.94 0.96 23.62
CA ASP A 587 -12.02 2.16 22.77
C ASP A 587 -12.29 1.75 21.32
N ALA A 588 -13.49 2.04 20.82
CA ALA A 588 -13.89 1.71 19.47
C ALA A 588 -13.06 2.44 18.39
N LYS A 589 -12.57 3.66 18.67
CA LYS A 589 -11.72 4.41 17.75
C LYS A 589 -10.35 3.74 17.62
N ASN A 590 -9.77 3.33 18.74
CA ASN A 590 -8.53 2.55 18.73
C ASN A 590 -8.75 1.17 18.09
N GLY A 591 -9.89 0.53 18.33
CA GLY A 591 -10.26 -0.74 17.71
C GLY A 591 -10.29 -0.68 16.18
N LEU A 592 -10.84 0.41 15.59
CA LEU A 592 -10.76 0.66 14.15
C LEU A 592 -9.32 0.83 13.67
N ALA A 593 -8.49 1.57 14.40
CA ALA A 593 -7.09 1.77 14.04
C ALA A 593 -6.31 0.44 14.05
N LEU A 594 -6.53 -0.40 15.07
CA LEU A 594 -5.95 -1.74 15.17
C LEU A 594 -6.42 -2.66 14.03
N PHE A 595 -7.72 -2.69 13.74
CA PHE A 595 -8.27 -3.46 12.63
C PHE A 595 -7.63 -3.08 11.29
N THR A 596 -7.35 -1.79 11.11
CA THR A 596 -6.82 -1.24 9.84
C THR A 596 -5.32 -1.46 9.69
N ALA A 597 -4.54 -1.30 10.77
CA ALA A 597 -3.09 -1.15 10.69
C ALA A 597 -2.28 -2.16 11.52
N LEU A 598 -2.92 -3.03 12.33
CA LEU A 598 -2.19 -3.96 13.20
C LEU A 598 -1.47 -5.05 12.39
N PRO A 599 -0.12 -5.10 12.37
CA PRO A 599 0.61 -6.06 11.57
C PRO A 599 0.33 -7.52 11.94
N ALA A 600 0.12 -7.82 13.22
CA ALA A 600 -0.17 -9.16 13.71
C ALA A 600 -1.59 -9.64 13.33
N GLY A 601 -2.56 -8.73 13.21
CA GLY A 601 -3.96 -9.07 12.91
C GLY A 601 -4.27 -9.16 11.42
N GLN A 602 -3.74 -8.23 10.63
CA GLN A 602 -3.96 -8.08 9.18
C GLN A 602 -5.42 -8.24 8.73
N CYS A 603 -6.37 -7.78 9.55
CA CYS A 603 -7.80 -8.05 9.40
C CYS A 603 -8.35 -7.60 8.04
N LEU A 604 -7.88 -6.45 7.53
CA LEU A 604 -8.27 -5.91 6.21
C LEU A 604 -7.86 -6.80 5.02
N ARG A 605 -6.92 -7.73 5.17
CA ARG A 605 -6.60 -8.67 4.07
C ARG A 605 -7.78 -9.55 3.71
N CYS A 606 -8.58 -9.92 4.72
CA CYS A 606 -9.68 -10.86 4.56
C CYS A 606 -11.06 -10.22 4.70
N HIS A 607 -11.20 -9.15 5.48
CA HIS A 607 -12.51 -8.60 5.84
C HIS A 607 -12.73 -7.19 5.30
N ARG A 608 -13.94 -6.95 4.79
CA ARG A 608 -14.53 -5.62 4.64
C ARG A 608 -15.39 -5.29 5.84
N ALA A 609 -15.52 -4.02 6.19
CA ALA A 609 -16.42 -3.53 7.22
C ALA A 609 -17.48 -2.55 6.68
N SER A 610 -17.64 -2.49 5.37
CA SER A 610 -18.58 -1.58 4.67
C SER A 610 -19.11 -2.23 3.41
N ASP A 611 -20.29 -1.76 2.96
CA ASP A 611 -20.90 -2.10 1.67
C ASP A 611 -20.44 -1.22 0.51
N ASP A 612 -19.65 -0.22 0.77
CA ASP A 612 -19.07 0.59 -0.29
C ASP A 612 -18.10 -0.29 -1.12
N ALA A 613 -18.33 -0.34 -2.43
CA ALA A 613 -17.50 -1.10 -3.36
C ALA A 613 -16.03 -0.65 -3.39
N HIS A 614 -15.77 0.59 -2.95
CA HIS A 614 -14.44 1.19 -2.88
C HIS A 614 -13.84 1.15 -1.46
N ALA A 615 -14.57 0.61 -0.47
CA ALA A 615 -14.03 0.47 0.88
C ALA A 615 -12.84 -0.50 0.89
N ALA A 616 -11.82 -0.16 1.67
CA ALA A 616 -10.69 -1.05 1.89
C ALA A 616 -11.14 -2.38 2.53
N GLY A 617 -10.50 -3.47 2.14
CA GLY A 617 -10.72 -4.79 2.72
C GLY A 617 -10.88 -5.90 1.69
N GLY A 618 -10.52 -7.13 2.10
CA GLY A 618 -10.63 -8.34 1.29
C GLY A 618 -12.01 -9.00 1.35
N GLU A 619 -12.18 -10.05 0.56
CA GLU A 619 -13.40 -10.86 0.46
C GLU A 619 -13.20 -12.33 0.89
N ALA A 620 -11.98 -12.67 1.32
CA ALA A 620 -11.66 -14.02 1.83
C ALA A 620 -12.35 -14.33 3.17
N GLY A 621 -12.76 -13.29 3.91
CA GLY A 621 -13.59 -13.40 5.11
C GLY A 621 -14.93 -12.69 4.93
N PRO A 622 -15.91 -12.93 5.83
CA PRO A 622 -17.21 -12.29 5.77
C PRO A 622 -17.11 -10.78 5.90
N ASN A 623 -17.98 -10.07 5.17
CA ASN A 623 -18.17 -8.65 5.39
C ASN A 623 -18.68 -8.41 6.81
N LEU A 624 -18.00 -7.58 7.58
CA LEU A 624 -18.29 -7.28 8.98
C LEU A 624 -19.36 -6.19 9.16
N ALA A 625 -19.82 -5.54 8.07
CA ALA A 625 -20.97 -4.64 8.15
C ALA A 625 -22.14 -5.38 8.80
N GLY A 626 -22.72 -4.79 9.85
CA GLY A 626 -23.82 -5.39 10.62
C GLY A 626 -23.43 -6.59 11.48
N VAL A 627 -22.15 -6.83 11.74
CA VAL A 627 -21.71 -7.97 12.57
C VAL A 627 -22.28 -7.89 14.00
N ALA A 628 -22.46 -6.69 14.54
CA ALA A 628 -23.04 -6.46 15.86
C ALA A 628 -24.50 -7.00 16.01
N LYS A 629 -25.20 -7.25 14.91
CA LYS A 629 -26.55 -7.85 14.90
C LYS A 629 -26.53 -9.38 14.81
N ARG A 630 -25.38 -10.00 14.63
CA ARG A 630 -25.25 -11.48 14.54
C ARG A 630 -25.17 -12.13 15.91
N GLY A 631 -24.75 -11.39 16.93
CA GLY A 631 -24.63 -11.86 18.30
C GLY A 631 -24.21 -10.75 19.25
N ASP A 632 -24.06 -11.09 20.52
CA ASP A 632 -23.62 -10.20 21.57
C ASP A 632 -22.08 -10.00 21.56
N ARG A 633 -21.55 -9.24 22.52
CA ARG A 633 -20.11 -9.01 22.65
C ARG A 633 -19.32 -10.31 22.85
N ARG A 634 -19.91 -11.32 23.50
CA ARG A 634 -19.28 -12.62 23.70
C ARG A 634 -19.10 -13.34 22.36
N TYR A 635 -20.12 -13.33 21.50
CA TYR A 635 -20.02 -13.83 20.13
C TYR A 635 -18.91 -13.12 19.33
N LEU A 636 -18.82 -11.78 19.46
CA LEU A 636 -17.77 -11.00 18.77
C LEU A 636 -16.38 -11.37 19.29
N LEU A 637 -16.22 -11.49 20.61
CA LEU A 637 -14.96 -11.90 21.23
C LEU A 637 -14.56 -13.30 20.74
N GLU A 638 -15.48 -14.26 20.78
CA GLU A 638 -15.23 -15.63 20.34
C GLU A 638 -14.86 -15.69 18.86
N SER A 639 -15.54 -14.90 18.01
CA SER A 639 -15.23 -14.81 16.57
C SER A 639 -13.83 -14.29 16.30
N VAL A 640 -13.29 -13.42 17.16
CA VAL A 640 -11.92 -12.91 17.04
C VAL A 640 -10.89 -13.95 17.51
N VAL A 641 -11.07 -14.53 18.70
CA VAL A 641 -10.02 -15.34 19.35
C VAL A 641 -10.17 -16.85 19.15
N ASN A 642 -11.31 -17.31 18.67
CA ASN A 642 -11.64 -18.72 18.40
C ASN A 642 -12.49 -18.84 17.14
N ALA A 643 -12.01 -18.33 16.03
CA ALA A 643 -12.73 -18.25 14.75
C ALA A 643 -13.24 -19.59 14.19
N GLY A 644 -12.76 -20.71 14.72
CA GLY A 644 -13.26 -22.05 14.39
C GLY A 644 -14.50 -22.48 15.18
N ALA A 645 -14.93 -21.74 16.21
CA ALA A 645 -16.09 -22.11 17.03
C ALA A 645 -17.41 -22.01 16.26
N VAL A 646 -17.57 -20.94 15.47
CA VAL A 646 -18.73 -20.71 14.62
C VAL A 646 -18.24 -20.25 13.24
N VAL A 647 -18.29 -21.14 12.28
CA VAL A 647 -17.91 -20.83 10.89
C VAL A 647 -19.12 -20.32 10.13
N VAL A 648 -19.04 -19.09 9.64
CA VAL A 648 -20.13 -18.47 8.87
C VAL A 648 -20.30 -19.21 7.53
N SER A 649 -21.54 -19.50 7.14
CA SER A 649 -21.86 -20.10 5.83
C SER A 649 -21.24 -19.30 4.69
N GLY A 650 -20.58 -19.98 3.77
CA GLY A 650 -19.83 -19.38 2.66
C GLY A 650 -18.38 -19.03 2.98
N TYR A 651 -17.86 -19.37 4.18
CA TYR A 651 -16.47 -19.06 4.59
C TYR A 651 -15.77 -20.23 5.30
N GLY A 652 -16.37 -21.40 5.34
CA GLY A 652 -15.79 -22.62 5.89
C GLY A 652 -15.37 -23.58 4.79
N THR A 653 -14.15 -24.04 4.82
CA THR A 653 -13.65 -25.05 3.89
C THR A 653 -14.04 -26.44 4.35
N VAL A 654 -14.61 -27.24 3.46
CA VAL A 654 -14.93 -28.66 3.67
C VAL A 654 -14.21 -29.53 2.66
N ASN A 655 -13.88 -30.75 3.07
CA ASN A 655 -13.45 -31.81 2.18
C ASN A 655 -14.58 -32.83 2.02
N LEU A 656 -14.97 -33.06 0.77
CA LEU A 656 -15.93 -34.08 0.38
C LEU A 656 -15.17 -35.28 -0.20
N GLU A 657 -15.23 -36.44 0.45
CA GLU A 657 -14.84 -37.71 -0.17
C GLU A 657 -16.02 -38.18 -1.00
N LEU A 658 -15.80 -38.39 -2.30
CA LEU A 658 -16.85 -38.80 -3.23
C LEU A 658 -16.97 -40.30 -3.34
N ALA A 659 -18.16 -40.77 -3.69
CA ALA A 659 -18.46 -42.21 -3.81
C ALA A 659 -17.60 -42.91 -4.90
N ASN A 660 -17.13 -42.17 -5.90
CA ASN A 660 -16.24 -42.68 -6.94
C ASN A 660 -14.74 -42.74 -6.53
N GLY A 661 -14.41 -42.41 -5.26
CA GLY A 661 -13.03 -42.34 -4.76
C GLY A 661 -12.32 -41.05 -5.06
N GLY A 662 -12.98 -40.06 -5.67
CA GLY A 662 -12.47 -38.69 -5.83
C GLY A 662 -12.61 -37.87 -4.54
N ALA A 663 -11.98 -36.73 -4.48
CA ALA A 663 -12.14 -35.75 -3.42
C ALA A 663 -12.42 -34.36 -3.99
N LEU A 664 -13.20 -33.57 -3.26
CA LEU A 664 -13.53 -32.20 -3.61
C LEU A 664 -13.36 -31.32 -2.38
N VAL A 665 -12.47 -30.34 -2.47
CA VAL A 665 -12.28 -29.32 -1.44
C VAL A 665 -12.92 -28.01 -1.91
N GLY A 666 -13.72 -27.42 -1.07
CA GLY A 666 -14.40 -26.18 -1.41
C GLY A 666 -14.98 -25.49 -0.19
N THR A 667 -15.46 -24.28 -0.40
CA THR A 667 -16.17 -23.50 0.64
C THR A 667 -17.61 -23.98 0.73
N LEU A 668 -18.02 -24.38 1.91
CA LEU A 668 -19.40 -24.81 2.18
C LEU A 668 -20.36 -23.61 2.07
N ILE A 669 -21.25 -23.63 1.08
CA ILE A 669 -22.27 -22.61 0.89
C ILE A 669 -23.54 -22.98 1.62
N LYS A 670 -24.00 -24.24 1.44
CA LYS A 670 -25.24 -24.73 2.06
C LYS A 670 -25.18 -26.24 2.21
N GLU A 671 -25.70 -26.73 3.32
CA GLU A 671 -25.90 -28.16 3.57
C GLU A 671 -27.39 -28.43 3.71
N GLU A 672 -27.88 -29.32 2.86
CA GLU A 672 -29.26 -29.78 2.82
C GLU A 672 -29.35 -31.31 3.01
N LYS A 673 -30.52 -31.81 3.27
CA LYS A 673 -30.74 -33.24 3.46
C LYS A 673 -30.35 -34.07 2.23
N GLU A 674 -30.53 -33.51 1.02
CA GLU A 674 -30.40 -34.24 -0.24
C GLU A 674 -29.14 -33.83 -1.02
N HIS A 675 -28.51 -32.71 -0.69
CA HIS A 675 -27.35 -32.20 -1.37
C HIS A 675 -26.50 -31.27 -0.50
N VAL A 676 -25.27 -31.04 -0.93
CA VAL A 676 -24.35 -30.07 -0.37
C VAL A 676 -23.94 -29.13 -1.48
N ASP A 677 -24.13 -27.84 -1.27
CA ASP A 677 -23.65 -26.79 -2.19
C ASP A 677 -22.29 -26.30 -1.74
N VAL A 678 -21.31 -26.38 -2.62
CA VAL A 678 -19.92 -25.94 -2.37
C VAL A 678 -19.46 -25.00 -3.45
N ASP A 679 -18.64 -24.03 -3.08
CA ASP A 679 -17.90 -23.17 -4.01
C ASP A 679 -16.48 -23.71 -4.13
N VAL A 680 -16.10 -24.08 -5.33
CA VAL A 680 -14.76 -24.53 -5.67
C VAL A 680 -14.19 -23.53 -6.67
N ALA A 681 -13.28 -22.70 -6.23
CA ALA A 681 -12.63 -21.70 -7.07
C ALA A 681 -13.60 -20.77 -7.84
N GLY A 682 -14.64 -20.28 -7.16
CA GLY A 682 -15.64 -19.39 -7.74
C GLY A 682 -16.72 -20.10 -8.57
N ASN A 683 -16.64 -21.44 -8.70
CA ASN A 683 -17.68 -22.26 -9.32
C ASN A 683 -18.52 -22.93 -8.25
N ARG A 684 -19.82 -22.67 -8.27
CA ARG A 684 -20.76 -23.26 -7.32
C ARG A 684 -21.31 -24.56 -7.82
N TRP A 685 -21.06 -25.60 -7.05
CA TRP A 685 -21.47 -26.96 -7.36
C TRP A 685 -22.46 -27.47 -6.35
N ARG A 686 -23.48 -28.17 -6.85
CA ARG A 686 -24.43 -28.95 -6.06
C ARG A 686 -24.04 -30.40 -6.15
N VAL A 687 -23.61 -30.99 -5.03
CA VAL A 687 -23.20 -32.38 -4.91
C VAL A 687 -24.33 -33.15 -4.23
N ALA A 688 -24.85 -34.15 -4.89
CA ALA A 688 -25.91 -34.96 -4.31
C ALA A 688 -25.39 -35.78 -3.09
N ARG A 689 -26.15 -35.89 -2.02
CA ARG A 689 -25.75 -36.60 -0.79
C ARG A 689 -25.33 -38.05 -1.06
N LYS A 690 -26.01 -38.73 -1.96
CA LYS A 690 -25.68 -40.11 -2.38
C LYS A 690 -24.28 -40.26 -2.97
N ASP A 691 -23.72 -39.16 -3.52
CA ASP A 691 -22.43 -39.12 -4.16
C ASP A 691 -21.31 -38.70 -3.19
N ILE A 692 -21.63 -38.41 -1.91
CA ILE A 692 -20.71 -38.06 -0.86
C ILE A 692 -20.54 -39.25 0.09
N LYS A 693 -19.35 -39.80 0.17
CA LYS A 693 -18.98 -40.86 1.11
C LYS A 693 -18.71 -40.31 2.52
N ALA A 694 -17.98 -39.20 2.61
CA ALA A 694 -17.69 -38.52 3.85
C ALA A 694 -17.52 -37.02 3.62
N MET A 695 -17.79 -36.21 4.62
CA MET A 695 -17.59 -34.75 4.62
C MET A 695 -16.90 -34.32 5.91
N SER A 696 -15.84 -33.53 5.84
CA SER A 696 -15.24 -32.95 7.02
C SER A 696 -16.10 -31.85 7.64
N ALA A 697 -15.93 -31.57 8.92
CA ALA A 697 -16.47 -30.34 9.50
C ALA A 697 -15.89 -29.11 8.78
N PRO A 698 -16.66 -28.01 8.63
CA PRO A 698 -16.17 -26.80 8.02
C PRO A 698 -15.06 -26.16 8.86
N VAL A 699 -13.92 -25.84 8.24
CA VAL A 699 -12.75 -25.23 8.88
C VAL A 699 -12.65 -23.74 8.47
N SER A 700 -12.47 -22.86 9.45
CA SER A 700 -12.24 -21.44 9.21
C SER A 700 -10.82 -21.20 8.69
N GLY A 701 -10.69 -20.38 7.64
CA GLY A 701 -9.39 -19.88 7.17
C GLY A 701 -8.82 -18.71 8.00
N MET A 702 -9.56 -18.21 9.00
CA MET A 702 -9.07 -17.15 9.88
C MET A 702 -7.98 -17.68 10.82
N PRO A 703 -6.78 -17.06 10.84
CA PRO A 703 -5.70 -17.51 11.70
C PRO A 703 -6.03 -17.32 13.19
N ALA A 704 -5.35 -18.05 14.07
CA ALA A 704 -5.45 -17.85 15.51
C ALA A 704 -4.88 -16.47 15.89
N MET A 705 -5.60 -15.73 16.75
CA MET A 705 -5.21 -14.38 17.20
C MET A 705 -4.49 -14.41 18.56
N ASP A 706 -3.74 -15.46 18.85
CA ASP A 706 -3.07 -15.66 20.13
C ASP A 706 -1.92 -14.66 20.40
N ALA A 707 -1.42 -14.00 19.36
CA ALA A 707 -0.37 -12.99 19.44
C ALA A 707 -0.89 -11.60 19.87
N LEU A 708 -2.22 -11.40 19.93
CA LEU A 708 -2.79 -10.11 20.33
C LEU A 708 -2.80 -9.97 21.86
N ALA A 709 -2.62 -8.72 22.31
CA ALA A 709 -2.76 -8.40 23.72
C ALA A 709 -4.26 -8.27 24.11
N LEU A 710 -4.58 -8.47 25.39
CA LEU A 710 -5.96 -8.38 25.89
C LEU A 710 -6.64 -7.04 25.57
N ASN A 711 -5.91 -5.94 25.73
CA ASN A 711 -6.41 -4.60 25.43
C ASN A 711 -6.65 -4.39 23.92
N GLU A 712 -5.83 -4.96 23.03
CA GLU A 712 -6.03 -4.92 21.59
C GLU A 712 -7.32 -5.66 21.18
N VAL A 713 -7.51 -6.87 21.70
CA VAL A 713 -8.72 -7.66 21.49
C VAL A 713 -9.95 -6.91 22.02
N ARG A 714 -9.88 -6.33 23.23
CA ARG A 714 -10.96 -5.55 23.83
C ARG A 714 -11.38 -4.38 22.94
N ASP A 715 -10.44 -3.63 22.43
CA ASP A 715 -10.69 -2.45 21.62
C ASP A 715 -11.26 -2.85 20.23
N ILE A 716 -10.76 -3.93 19.61
CA ILE A 716 -11.32 -4.52 18.39
C ILE A 716 -12.78 -4.96 18.63
N VAL A 717 -13.07 -5.66 19.72
CA VAL A 717 -14.45 -6.08 20.09
C VAL A 717 -15.35 -4.87 20.31
N ALA A 718 -14.84 -3.82 20.96
CA ALA A 718 -15.58 -2.57 21.15
C ALA A 718 -15.95 -1.91 19.83
N TRP A 719 -15.03 -1.89 18.86
CA TRP A 719 -15.30 -1.36 17.51
C TRP A 719 -16.29 -2.25 16.74
N LEU A 720 -16.11 -3.58 16.73
CA LEU A 720 -17.03 -4.51 16.07
C LEU A 720 -18.46 -4.36 16.58
N ALA A 721 -18.63 -4.08 17.87
CA ALA A 721 -19.92 -3.84 18.49
C ALA A 721 -20.64 -2.57 17.98
N THR A 722 -19.92 -1.66 17.30
CA THR A 722 -20.52 -0.46 16.66
C THR A 722 -21.04 -0.72 15.24
N LEU A 723 -20.70 -1.86 14.63
CA LEU A 723 -21.06 -2.20 13.25
C LEU A 723 -22.47 -2.81 13.17
N ASP A 724 -23.48 -1.97 13.29
CA ASP A 724 -24.90 -2.37 13.35
C ASP A 724 -25.65 -2.29 12.01
N LYS A 725 -25.07 -1.71 10.95
CA LYS A 725 -25.70 -1.57 9.63
C LYS A 725 -25.45 -2.82 8.80
N ALA A 726 -26.50 -3.60 8.58
CA ALA A 726 -26.43 -4.84 7.79
C ALA A 726 -26.06 -4.55 6.32
N PRO A 727 -25.23 -5.42 5.69
CA PRO A 727 -24.86 -5.28 4.29
C PRO A 727 -26.04 -5.51 3.36
N LYS A 728 -26.01 -4.88 2.18
CA LYS A 728 -26.94 -5.18 1.09
C LYS A 728 -26.63 -6.60 0.58
N LYS A 729 -27.63 -7.48 0.62
CA LYS A 729 -27.47 -8.85 0.12
C LYS A 729 -27.36 -8.85 -1.41
N ALA A 730 -26.19 -9.21 -1.94
CA ALA A 730 -26.10 -9.62 -3.34
C ALA A 730 -26.76 -10.99 -3.51
N LYS A 731 -27.56 -11.19 -4.59
CA LYS A 731 -28.14 -12.50 -4.89
C LYS A 731 -27.01 -13.40 -5.43
N PRO A 732 -26.63 -14.47 -4.74
CA PRO A 732 -25.56 -15.33 -5.19
C PRO A 732 -25.98 -16.14 -6.42
N ALA A 733 -25.01 -16.51 -7.27
CA ALA A 733 -25.26 -17.40 -8.41
C ALA A 733 -25.76 -18.77 -7.91
N GLU A 734 -26.72 -19.36 -8.62
CA GLU A 734 -27.25 -20.70 -8.29
C GLU A 734 -26.21 -21.78 -8.58
N PRO A 735 -26.06 -22.77 -7.68
CA PRO A 735 -25.11 -23.87 -7.88
C PRO A 735 -25.58 -24.80 -9.02
N LYS A 736 -24.60 -25.29 -9.80
CA LYS A 736 -24.84 -26.27 -10.87
C LYS A 736 -24.70 -27.69 -10.33
N PRO A 737 -25.50 -28.65 -10.81
CA PRO A 737 -25.29 -30.07 -10.46
C PRO A 737 -23.88 -30.53 -10.85
N LEU A 738 -23.19 -31.21 -9.92
CA LEU A 738 -21.86 -31.78 -10.19
C LEU A 738 -22.04 -33.23 -10.67
N ASP A 739 -21.46 -33.53 -11.84
CA ASP A 739 -21.23 -34.89 -12.29
C ASP A 739 -19.90 -35.39 -11.70
N ILE A 740 -19.96 -36.26 -10.68
CA ILE A 740 -18.80 -36.83 -10.00
C ILE A 740 -17.92 -37.68 -10.92
N ALA A 741 -18.42 -38.17 -12.04
CA ALA A 741 -17.62 -38.92 -13.01
C ALA A 741 -16.50 -38.03 -13.63
N THR A 742 -16.66 -36.72 -13.58
CA THR A 742 -15.63 -35.76 -14.04
C THR A 742 -14.48 -35.59 -13.04
N ILE A 743 -14.66 -36.01 -11.80
CA ILE A 743 -13.62 -35.94 -10.75
C ILE A 743 -12.86 -37.26 -10.70
N LYS A 744 -11.57 -37.22 -11.00
CA LYS A 744 -10.72 -38.42 -10.98
C LYS A 744 -10.47 -38.89 -9.54
N PRO A 745 -10.42 -40.22 -9.28
CA PRO A 745 -9.99 -40.76 -8.01
C PRO A 745 -8.60 -40.25 -7.62
N VAL A 746 -8.44 -39.90 -6.36
CA VAL A 746 -7.13 -39.49 -5.83
C VAL A 746 -6.28 -40.75 -5.65
N ALA A 747 -5.13 -40.81 -6.34
CA ALA A 747 -4.18 -41.91 -6.18
C ALA A 747 -3.65 -41.91 -4.74
N ALA A 748 -3.73 -43.04 -4.05
CA ALA A 748 -3.16 -43.20 -2.70
C ALA A 748 -1.64 -43.07 -2.81
N VAL A 749 -1.06 -42.01 -2.24
CA VAL A 749 0.39 -41.91 -2.06
C VAL A 749 0.76 -42.79 -0.87
N ALA A 750 1.47 -43.88 -1.13
CA ALA A 750 1.98 -44.73 -0.06
C ALA A 750 3.07 -43.95 0.71
N VAL A 751 2.75 -43.48 1.91
CA VAL A 751 3.72 -42.87 2.84
C VAL A 751 4.35 -44.01 3.61
N ALA A 752 5.52 -44.50 3.16
CA ALA A 752 6.26 -45.53 3.83
C ALA A 752 6.99 -44.93 5.09
N ASN A 753 6.84 -45.60 6.24
CA ASN A 753 7.59 -45.35 7.47
C ASN A 753 7.32 -44.04 8.24
N VAL A 754 6.11 -43.55 8.26
CA VAL A 754 5.71 -42.45 9.19
C VAL A 754 4.86 -43.05 10.33
N ASP A 755 5.18 -42.66 11.56
CA ASP A 755 4.37 -42.98 12.73
C ASP A 755 2.90 -42.55 12.51
N PRO A 756 1.93 -43.45 12.66
CA PRO A 756 0.52 -43.13 12.47
C PRO A 756 0.03 -41.93 13.31
N ALA A 757 0.57 -41.74 14.51
CA ALA A 757 0.24 -40.61 15.37
C ALA A 757 0.76 -39.29 14.81
N VAL A 758 1.98 -39.29 14.27
CA VAL A 758 2.57 -38.10 13.59
C VAL A 758 1.80 -37.79 12.30
N LEU A 759 1.40 -38.81 11.55
CA LEU A 759 0.60 -38.65 10.34
C LEU A 759 -0.79 -38.05 10.67
N ALA A 760 -1.43 -38.53 11.73
CA ALA A 760 -2.72 -38.01 12.19
C ALA A 760 -2.61 -36.56 12.66
N ALA A 761 -1.60 -36.22 13.46
CA ALA A 761 -1.33 -34.88 13.92
C ALA A 761 -0.99 -33.93 12.74
N GLY A 762 -0.19 -34.41 11.78
CA GLY A 762 0.13 -33.67 10.55
C GLY A 762 -1.10 -33.40 9.70
N LYS A 763 -1.99 -34.40 9.52
CA LYS A 763 -3.29 -34.21 8.83
C LYS A 763 -4.16 -33.17 9.54
N GLN A 764 -4.22 -33.21 10.86
CA GLN A 764 -4.99 -32.22 11.62
C GLN A 764 -4.39 -30.80 11.52
N ALA A 765 -3.07 -30.67 11.59
CA ALA A 765 -2.39 -29.38 11.38
C ALA A 765 -2.59 -28.87 9.94
N PHE A 766 -2.56 -29.77 8.95
CA PHE A 766 -2.72 -29.45 7.55
C PHE A 766 -4.14 -28.99 7.18
N MET A 767 -5.16 -29.26 8.01
CA MET A 767 -6.53 -28.85 7.74
C MET A 767 -6.66 -27.32 7.50
N THR A 768 -5.90 -26.52 8.22
CA THR A 768 -5.85 -25.05 8.01
C THR A 768 -5.21 -24.69 6.66
N CYS A 769 -4.29 -25.50 6.18
CA CYS A 769 -3.57 -25.29 4.93
C CYS A 769 -4.37 -25.81 3.72
N MET A 770 -5.31 -26.74 3.93
CA MET A 770 -6.11 -27.35 2.87
C MET A 770 -6.93 -26.35 2.08
N ALA A 771 -7.36 -25.24 2.69
CA ALA A 771 -8.10 -24.18 2.03
C ALA A 771 -7.34 -23.60 0.82
N CYS A 772 -6.00 -23.53 0.92
CA CYS A 772 -5.13 -22.98 -0.11
C CYS A 772 -4.34 -24.07 -0.87
N HIS A 773 -4.10 -25.22 -0.24
CA HIS A 773 -3.20 -26.24 -0.78
C HIS A 773 -3.89 -27.52 -1.26
N GLY A 774 -5.22 -27.64 -1.13
CA GLY A 774 -5.97 -28.85 -1.47
C GLY A 774 -5.85 -29.97 -0.43
N ALA A 775 -6.69 -30.99 -0.53
CA ALA A 775 -6.78 -32.06 0.46
C ALA A 775 -5.48 -32.88 0.62
N ASN A 776 -4.67 -32.93 -0.41
CA ASN A 776 -3.43 -33.71 -0.46
C ASN A 776 -2.20 -32.85 -0.81
N GLY A 777 -2.30 -31.51 -0.69
CA GLY A 777 -1.25 -30.59 -1.07
C GLY A 777 -1.12 -30.36 -2.56
N GLU A 778 -2.12 -30.76 -3.36
CA GLU A 778 -2.17 -30.57 -4.82
C GLU A 778 -2.37 -29.13 -5.26
N GLY A 779 -2.61 -28.23 -4.35
CA GLY A 779 -3.00 -26.84 -4.56
C GLY A 779 -4.49 -26.71 -4.84
N THR A 780 -5.12 -25.67 -4.31
CA THR A 780 -6.46 -25.24 -4.73
C THR A 780 -6.31 -23.93 -5.51
N VAL A 781 -7.19 -23.73 -6.46
CA VAL A 781 -7.29 -22.46 -7.17
C VAL A 781 -8.02 -21.49 -6.23
N ILE A 782 -7.29 -20.72 -5.42
CA ILE A 782 -7.84 -19.64 -4.63
C ILE A 782 -7.67 -18.32 -5.38
#